data_f041baa584a0d610f9709a5443b5f29d
#
_entry.id   f041baa584a0d610f9709a5443b5f29d
#
_cell.length_a   1.000
_cell.length_b   1.000
_cell.length_c   1.000
_cell.angle_alpha   90.00
_cell.angle_beta   90.00
_cell.angle_gamma   90.00
#
_symmetry.space_group_name_H-M   'P 1'
#
loop_
_entity.id
_entity.type
_entity.pdbx_description
1 polymer ?
#
loop_
_entity_poly.entity_id
_entity_poly.type
_entity_poly.pdbx_seq_one_letter_code
_entity_poly.pdbx_strand_id
1 'polypeptide(L)'
;MQNQEILQQAADQARGLAIDAIHACSSGHLGLPLGAAEVGAVLFGKDLKVDPSDDQWLNRDRFILSAGHGSMFLYGWLHLAGYDLPLEEVKNFRKLHSKTPGHPEYGETPGVECTTGPLGQGVGNAVGMAIASKMAAAHFNTSEHEIFNHQVFALAGDGCLQEGVAAEAASLAGHLALDNLTILYDSNDVTLDAMADASQSESVIDRFASYGFAVEKIEDGHDMEAISAALERARANTEKPTFIEIKTTIAKGIPEVAGTSAGHGEGGAKFAEAARQGLGLPEETFYVSDEVRTFFADRKAQLGEARQQWDASYAAWRSANPEKAALLDSGISRDVPADLLNSVQEFAADANVATRAAGSQIINDLAKAMPLLISGSADLHGSTKNYIKEVGDFTKNNHSGRNLLFGIREHAMGAIVNGIAYYGIFRPSGATFAVFADYMRPSVRLSALMGLPIFHIWTHDSVAVGEDGPTHQPVETTSGLRVIPNLDVIRPADPEETAGAYVAALQRIDGPTGLILTRQNVPNLSSIPVQTRREGVLKGGYIARQEQGELELIILASGSELNLALQAAEKLGSSVRVVSVPCMERFDRQDDSYRESVLPRSCRNRMAVEAGVSDLWRKYVGLDGVVVGIDRFGMSAPGDTVLEELGMSVDNVVKQAALAGLSA
;
A
#
# COMPACT_ATOMS: atom_id res chain seq x y z
N MET A 1 -35.81 -2.48 -23.52
CA MET A 1 -36.46 -1.16 -23.42
C MET A 1 -36.72 -0.77 -21.96
N GLN A 2 -37.57 -1.48 -21.21
CA GLN A 2 -37.92 -1.06 -19.84
C GLN A 2 -36.72 -1.00 -18.88
N ASN A 3 -35.77 -1.93 -18.97
CA ASN A 3 -34.54 -1.89 -18.16
C ASN A 3 -33.58 -0.75 -18.53
N GLN A 4 -33.59 -0.29 -19.77
CA GLN A 4 -32.74 0.80 -20.23
C GLN A 4 -33.26 2.16 -19.75
N GLU A 5 -34.59 2.35 -19.76
CA GLU A 5 -35.22 3.58 -19.25
C GLU A 5 -34.95 3.81 -17.76
N ILE A 6 -35.06 2.73 -16.94
CA ILE A 6 -34.81 2.84 -15.50
C ILE A 6 -33.32 3.09 -15.18
N LEU A 7 -32.41 2.48 -15.97
CA LEU A 7 -30.95 2.75 -15.83
C LEU A 7 -30.62 4.20 -16.19
N GLN A 8 -31.28 4.77 -17.22
CA GLN A 8 -31.10 6.20 -17.55
C GLN A 8 -31.61 7.10 -16.43
N GLN A 9 -32.79 6.81 -15.88
CA GLN A 9 -33.29 7.54 -14.73
C GLN A 9 -32.33 7.45 -13.53
N ALA A 10 -31.77 6.29 -13.27
CA ALA A 10 -30.78 6.10 -12.21
C ALA A 10 -29.51 6.91 -12.47
N ALA A 11 -29.01 6.97 -13.72
CA ALA A 11 -27.86 7.77 -14.10
C ALA A 11 -28.13 9.27 -13.87
N ASP A 12 -29.31 9.78 -14.25
CA ASP A 12 -29.65 11.18 -14.07
C ASP A 12 -29.86 11.53 -12.59
N GLN A 13 -30.41 10.60 -11.80
CA GLN A 13 -30.54 10.80 -10.35
C GLN A 13 -29.19 10.69 -9.62
N ALA A 14 -28.27 9.82 -10.06
CA ALA A 14 -26.89 9.80 -9.55
C ALA A 14 -26.16 11.12 -9.83
N ARG A 15 -26.34 11.70 -11.03
CA ARG A 15 -25.88 13.06 -11.34
C ARG A 15 -26.47 14.08 -10.37
N GLY A 16 -27.77 14.01 -10.11
CA GLY A 16 -28.47 14.87 -9.15
C GLY A 16 -27.87 14.81 -7.76
N LEU A 17 -27.61 13.60 -7.24
CA LEU A 17 -26.97 13.40 -5.95
C LEU A 17 -25.58 14.05 -5.89
N ALA A 18 -24.77 13.91 -6.96
CA ALA A 18 -23.44 14.51 -7.03
C ALA A 18 -23.51 16.05 -7.08
N ILE A 19 -24.41 16.61 -7.90
CA ILE A 19 -24.64 18.05 -8.00
C ILE A 19 -25.04 18.62 -6.64
N ASP A 20 -26.03 18.01 -5.97
CA ASP A 20 -26.57 18.48 -4.72
C ASP A 20 -25.52 18.42 -3.58
N ALA A 21 -24.76 17.31 -3.48
CA ALA A 21 -23.73 17.14 -2.46
C ALA A 21 -22.59 18.15 -2.62
N ILE A 22 -22.10 18.35 -3.85
CA ILE A 22 -21.00 19.28 -4.13
C ILE A 22 -21.47 20.73 -3.99
N HIS A 23 -22.69 21.05 -4.41
CA HIS A 23 -23.27 22.37 -4.21
C HIS A 23 -23.44 22.69 -2.71
N ALA A 24 -23.94 21.76 -1.92
CA ALA A 24 -24.19 21.94 -0.49
C ALA A 24 -22.91 22.23 0.31
N CYS A 25 -21.79 21.60 -0.04
CA CYS A 25 -20.50 21.83 0.65
C CYS A 25 -19.57 22.80 -0.10
N SER A 26 -19.94 23.26 -1.29
CA SER A 26 -19.14 24.15 -2.16
C SER A 26 -17.73 23.64 -2.39
N SER A 27 -17.55 22.31 -2.47
CA SER A 27 -16.26 21.65 -2.64
C SER A 27 -16.44 20.27 -3.26
N GLY A 28 -15.64 19.92 -4.26
CA GLY A 28 -15.70 18.62 -4.90
C GLY A 28 -15.36 18.66 -6.38
N HIS A 29 -15.61 17.53 -7.05
CA HIS A 29 -15.33 17.36 -8.47
C HIS A 29 -16.58 16.82 -9.16
N LEU A 30 -17.19 17.65 -10.00
CA LEU A 30 -18.43 17.32 -10.73
C LEU A 30 -18.16 16.50 -12.00
N GLY A 31 -16.99 16.67 -12.59
CA GLY A 31 -16.71 16.23 -13.96
C GLY A 31 -17.00 14.76 -14.20
N LEU A 32 -16.28 13.87 -13.50
CA LEU A 32 -16.41 12.42 -13.64
C LEU A 32 -17.77 11.89 -13.16
N PRO A 33 -18.32 12.27 -11.99
CA PRO A 33 -19.63 11.80 -11.55
C PRO A 33 -20.74 12.04 -12.57
N LEU A 34 -20.66 13.15 -13.29
CA LEU A 34 -21.64 13.50 -14.31
C LEU A 34 -21.33 12.87 -15.66
N GLY A 35 -20.05 12.83 -16.05
CA GLY A 35 -19.60 12.28 -17.32
C GLY A 35 -19.79 10.77 -17.44
N ALA A 36 -19.44 10.05 -16.39
CA ALA A 36 -19.43 8.57 -16.36
C ALA A 36 -20.71 7.95 -15.75
N ALA A 37 -21.80 8.70 -15.58
CA ALA A 37 -22.98 8.19 -14.89
C ALA A 37 -23.58 6.94 -15.55
N GLU A 38 -23.62 6.85 -16.89
CA GLU A 38 -24.08 5.66 -17.60
C GLU A 38 -23.19 4.44 -17.36
N VAL A 39 -21.87 4.64 -17.26
CA VAL A 39 -20.93 3.57 -16.87
C VAL A 39 -21.29 3.02 -15.49
N GLY A 40 -21.58 3.91 -14.52
CA GLY A 40 -22.02 3.51 -13.19
C GLY A 40 -23.35 2.77 -13.20
N ALA A 41 -24.34 3.24 -13.99
CA ALA A 41 -25.63 2.61 -14.13
C ALA A 41 -25.52 1.15 -14.64
N VAL A 42 -24.66 0.92 -15.64
CA VAL A 42 -24.43 -0.44 -16.17
C VAL A 42 -23.66 -1.29 -15.16
N LEU A 43 -22.60 -0.77 -14.55
CA LEU A 43 -21.80 -1.51 -13.57
C LEU A 43 -22.67 -1.96 -12.37
N PHE A 44 -23.26 -1.01 -11.65
CA PHE A 44 -24.00 -1.31 -10.40
C PHE A 44 -25.40 -1.85 -10.66
N GLY A 45 -26.06 -1.40 -11.72
CA GLY A 45 -27.42 -1.85 -12.06
C GLY A 45 -27.50 -3.19 -12.78
N LYS A 46 -26.41 -3.63 -13.44
CA LYS A 46 -26.46 -4.86 -14.27
C LYS A 46 -25.26 -5.78 -14.06
N ASP A 47 -24.02 -5.26 -14.13
CA ASP A 47 -22.85 -6.11 -14.35
C ASP A 47 -22.20 -6.65 -13.08
N LEU A 48 -21.89 -5.80 -12.09
CA LEU A 48 -21.13 -6.20 -10.90
C LEU A 48 -21.82 -7.28 -10.09
N LYS A 49 -21.04 -8.29 -9.71
CA LYS A 49 -21.44 -9.38 -8.82
C LYS A 49 -20.96 -9.06 -7.41
N VAL A 50 -21.77 -8.40 -6.63
CA VAL A 50 -21.46 -7.93 -5.27
C VAL A 50 -22.59 -8.32 -4.32
N ASP A 51 -22.37 -8.22 -3.03
CA ASP A 51 -23.43 -8.28 -2.02
C ASP A 51 -23.44 -6.96 -1.24
N PRO A 52 -24.36 -6.03 -1.53
CA PRO A 52 -24.45 -4.78 -0.79
C PRO A 52 -24.76 -4.93 0.71
N SER A 53 -25.14 -6.14 1.15
CA SER A 53 -25.40 -6.47 2.57
C SER A 53 -24.15 -7.00 3.27
N ASP A 54 -23.13 -7.43 2.51
CA ASP A 54 -21.86 -7.95 3.01
C ASP A 54 -20.73 -7.52 2.05
N ASP A 55 -20.22 -6.33 2.27
CA ASP A 55 -19.10 -5.74 1.50
C ASP A 55 -17.77 -6.47 1.74
N GLN A 56 -17.75 -7.49 2.60
CA GLN A 56 -16.60 -8.36 2.85
C GLN A 56 -16.72 -9.74 2.18
N TRP A 57 -17.77 -9.98 1.39
CA TRP A 57 -17.91 -11.23 0.68
C TRP A 57 -16.67 -11.59 -0.14
N LEU A 58 -16.11 -12.78 0.08
CA LEU A 58 -14.80 -13.18 -0.48
C LEU A 58 -14.79 -13.21 -2.02
N ASN A 59 -15.90 -13.65 -2.65
CA ASN A 59 -15.98 -13.80 -4.11
C ASN A 59 -16.72 -12.64 -4.81
N ARG A 60 -16.82 -11.47 -4.16
CA ARG A 60 -17.40 -10.29 -4.81
C ARG A 60 -16.47 -9.75 -5.89
N ASP A 61 -17.03 -9.24 -6.98
CA ASP A 61 -16.25 -8.41 -7.91
C ASP A 61 -15.67 -7.20 -7.17
N ARG A 62 -14.46 -6.78 -7.54
CA ARG A 62 -13.80 -5.62 -6.96
C ARG A 62 -13.92 -4.44 -7.92
N PHE A 63 -14.50 -3.35 -7.44
CA PHE A 63 -14.57 -2.11 -8.20
C PHE A 63 -13.69 -1.04 -7.56
N ILE A 64 -12.74 -0.51 -8.31
CA ILE A 64 -11.78 0.50 -7.88
C ILE A 64 -12.01 1.79 -8.67
N LEU A 65 -12.34 2.88 -7.98
CA LEU A 65 -12.34 4.21 -8.56
C LEU A 65 -10.92 4.79 -8.49
N SER A 66 -10.10 4.55 -9.53
CA SER A 66 -8.73 5.09 -9.60
C SER A 66 -8.72 6.61 -9.68
N ALA A 67 -9.67 7.19 -10.40
CA ALA A 67 -9.92 8.63 -10.44
C ALA A 67 -10.66 9.09 -9.17
N GLY A 68 -10.02 8.94 -8.00
CA GLY A 68 -10.65 9.12 -6.68
C GLY A 68 -11.22 10.50 -6.42
N HIS A 69 -10.82 11.54 -7.17
CA HIS A 69 -11.44 12.85 -7.12
C HIS A 69 -12.93 12.80 -7.51
N GLY A 70 -13.33 11.85 -8.36
CA GLY A 70 -14.73 11.59 -8.69
C GLY A 70 -15.52 10.86 -7.61
N SER A 71 -15.18 10.99 -6.34
CA SER A 71 -15.72 10.22 -5.21
C SER A 71 -17.25 10.19 -5.15
N MET A 72 -17.94 11.28 -5.52
CA MET A 72 -19.40 11.30 -5.58
C MET A 72 -20.00 10.35 -6.63
N PHE A 73 -19.24 9.96 -7.66
CA PHE A 73 -19.64 8.85 -8.52
C PHE A 73 -19.79 7.58 -7.67
N LEU A 74 -18.75 7.21 -6.93
CA LEU A 74 -18.77 5.97 -6.15
C LEU A 74 -19.81 6.03 -5.03
N TYR A 75 -19.89 7.11 -4.28
CA TYR A 75 -20.84 7.25 -3.17
C TYR A 75 -22.30 7.23 -3.65
N GLY A 76 -22.60 7.91 -4.75
CA GLY A 76 -23.94 7.87 -5.36
C GLY A 76 -24.36 6.45 -5.73
N TRP A 77 -23.48 5.70 -6.38
CA TRP A 77 -23.77 4.33 -6.79
C TRP A 77 -23.80 3.35 -5.63
N LEU A 78 -22.93 3.48 -4.62
CA LEU A 78 -23.01 2.64 -3.41
C LEU A 78 -24.32 2.87 -2.64
N HIS A 79 -24.77 4.13 -2.55
CA HIS A 79 -26.06 4.47 -1.96
C HIS A 79 -27.22 3.81 -2.74
N LEU A 80 -27.27 4.01 -4.06
CA LEU A 80 -28.34 3.47 -4.91
C LEU A 80 -28.35 1.93 -4.90
N ALA A 81 -27.17 1.29 -4.94
CA ALA A 81 -27.03 -0.16 -4.90
C ALA A 81 -27.43 -0.79 -3.54
N GLY A 82 -27.63 0.03 -2.51
CA GLY A 82 -28.14 -0.41 -1.20
C GLY A 82 -27.08 -0.92 -0.23
N TYR A 83 -25.84 -0.42 -0.34
CA TYR A 83 -24.84 -0.56 0.71
C TYR A 83 -25.24 0.22 1.98
N ASP A 84 -24.57 -0.02 3.11
CA ASP A 84 -24.79 0.74 4.35
C ASP A 84 -24.25 2.17 4.24
N LEU A 85 -24.76 2.90 3.25
CA LEU A 85 -24.49 4.30 2.98
C LEU A 85 -25.79 5.06 2.81
N PRO A 86 -26.47 5.43 3.92
CA PRO A 86 -27.76 6.13 3.87
C PRO A 86 -27.63 7.52 3.25
N LEU A 87 -28.75 8.05 2.73
CA LEU A 87 -28.79 9.34 2.06
C LEU A 87 -28.24 10.49 2.93
N GLU A 88 -28.40 10.42 4.24
CA GLU A 88 -27.86 11.41 5.18
C GLU A 88 -26.31 11.47 5.14
N GLU A 89 -25.64 10.35 4.90
CA GLU A 89 -24.19 10.34 4.71
C GLU A 89 -23.81 10.98 3.37
N VAL A 90 -24.59 10.77 2.31
CA VAL A 90 -24.40 11.46 1.02
C VAL A 90 -24.55 12.98 1.18
N LYS A 91 -25.56 13.45 1.95
CA LYS A 91 -25.75 14.86 2.30
C LYS A 91 -24.62 15.44 3.16
N ASN A 92 -23.91 14.58 3.88
CA ASN A 92 -22.77 14.94 4.72
C ASN A 92 -21.42 14.85 3.99
N PHE A 93 -21.43 14.86 2.67
CA PHE A 93 -20.21 14.81 1.86
C PHE A 93 -19.17 15.85 2.33
N ARG A 94 -17.94 15.39 2.56
CA ARG A 94 -16.80 16.18 3.06
C ARG A 94 -16.99 16.80 4.45
N LYS A 95 -17.97 16.37 5.24
CA LYS A 95 -18.09 16.79 6.64
C LYS A 95 -17.24 15.90 7.55
N LEU A 96 -16.82 16.46 8.66
CA LEU A 96 -16.02 15.75 9.66
C LEU A 96 -16.78 14.49 10.16
N HIS A 97 -16.11 13.34 10.16
CA HIS A 97 -16.63 12.04 10.55
C HIS A 97 -17.79 11.49 9.70
N SER A 98 -18.03 12.02 8.50
CA SER A 98 -18.99 11.41 7.58
C SER A 98 -18.38 10.18 6.88
N LYS A 99 -19.25 9.24 6.49
CA LYS A 99 -18.86 8.08 5.65
C LYS A 99 -18.52 8.47 4.19
N THR A 100 -18.58 9.75 3.84
CA THR A 100 -18.33 10.28 2.49
C THR A 100 -17.19 11.30 2.49
N PRO A 101 -15.94 10.87 2.76
CA PRO A 101 -14.78 11.76 2.71
C PRO A 101 -14.55 12.31 1.29
N GLY A 102 -13.67 13.30 1.15
CA GLY A 102 -13.43 14.01 -0.11
C GLY A 102 -12.93 13.12 -1.25
N HIS A 103 -12.24 12.04 -0.93
CA HIS A 103 -11.79 10.98 -1.82
C HIS A 103 -12.11 9.64 -1.16
N PRO A 104 -12.28 8.53 -1.91
CA PRO A 104 -12.59 7.23 -1.31
C PRO A 104 -11.51 6.78 -0.31
N GLU A 105 -11.93 6.39 0.89
CA GLU A 105 -11.07 5.88 1.95
C GLU A 105 -11.54 4.48 2.38
N TYR A 106 -10.63 3.52 2.31
CA TYR A 106 -10.89 2.13 2.71
C TYR A 106 -11.18 2.05 4.21
N GLY A 107 -12.25 1.36 4.56
CA GLY A 107 -12.68 1.22 5.96
C GLY A 107 -13.61 2.33 6.46
N GLU A 108 -13.65 3.51 5.79
CA GLU A 108 -14.57 4.60 6.15
C GLU A 108 -15.94 4.46 5.46
N THR A 109 -15.94 4.11 4.17
CA THR A 109 -17.15 3.95 3.38
C THR A 109 -17.38 2.47 3.06
N PRO A 110 -18.51 1.84 3.45
CA PRO A 110 -18.85 0.49 3.04
C PRO A 110 -18.84 0.31 1.51
N GLY A 111 -18.17 -0.73 1.02
CA GLY A 111 -18.03 -1.01 -0.41
C GLY A 111 -16.86 -0.32 -1.11
N VAL A 112 -16.08 0.51 -0.42
CA VAL A 112 -14.83 1.06 -0.96
C VAL A 112 -13.70 0.05 -0.82
N GLU A 113 -13.14 -0.40 -1.95
CA GLU A 113 -12.12 -1.47 -2.00
C GLU A 113 -10.70 -1.00 -1.70
N CYS A 114 -10.37 0.27 -1.95
CA CYS A 114 -9.09 0.87 -1.62
C CYS A 114 -9.17 2.39 -1.55
N THR A 115 -8.22 3.00 -0.85
CA THR A 115 -8.06 4.45 -0.79
C THR A 115 -7.42 4.96 -2.06
N THR A 116 -8.09 5.93 -2.70
CA THR A 116 -7.61 6.61 -3.89
C THR A 116 -7.65 8.12 -3.71
N GLY A 117 -7.20 8.87 -4.71
CA GLY A 117 -7.02 10.32 -4.66
C GLY A 117 -5.70 10.67 -5.33
N PRO A 118 -4.54 10.12 -4.89
CA PRO A 118 -3.32 10.15 -5.70
C PRO A 118 -3.55 9.34 -6.99
N LEU A 119 -3.53 10.04 -8.14
CA LEU A 119 -3.86 9.46 -9.44
C LEU A 119 -2.93 8.30 -9.81
N GLY A 120 -3.46 7.31 -10.53
CA GLY A 120 -2.72 6.12 -10.95
C GLY A 120 -2.55 5.03 -9.88
N GLN A 121 -2.63 5.35 -8.59
CA GLN A 121 -2.48 4.37 -7.50
C GLN A 121 -3.58 3.29 -7.56
N GLY A 122 -4.82 3.68 -7.87
CA GLY A 122 -5.94 2.74 -8.01
C GLY A 122 -5.73 1.72 -9.11
N VAL A 123 -5.10 2.08 -10.23
CA VAL A 123 -4.71 1.11 -11.29
C VAL A 123 -3.73 0.08 -10.72
N GLY A 124 -2.70 0.52 -9.99
CA GLY A 124 -1.75 -0.39 -9.33
C GLY A 124 -2.43 -1.29 -8.29
N ASN A 125 -3.35 -0.74 -7.49
CA ASN A 125 -4.12 -1.52 -6.51
C ASN A 125 -5.00 -2.57 -7.20
N ALA A 126 -5.64 -2.22 -8.33
CA ALA A 126 -6.46 -3.15 -9.11
C ALA A 126 -5.62 -4.32 -9.66
N VAL A 127 -4.41 -4.04 -10.17
CA VAL A 127 -3.47 -5.09 -10.59
C VAL A 127 -3.11 -5.99 -9.41
N GLY A 128 -2.85 -5.42 -8.23
CA GLY A 128 -2.58 -6.19 -7.02
C GLY A 128 -3.75 -7.09 -6.59
N MET A 129 -4.97 -6.58 -6.65
CA MET A 129 -6.18 -7.38 -6.36
C MET A 129 -6.40 -8.47 -7.40
N ALA A 130 -6.13 -8.21 -8.69
CA ALA A 130 -6.23 -9.22 -9.74
C ALA A 130 -5.21 -10.35 -9.56
N ILE A 131 -3.97 -10.03 -9.19
CA ILE A 131 -2.93 -11.02 -8.82
C ILE A 131 -3.42 -11.85 -7.62
N ALA A 132 -3.88 -11.20 -6.55
CA ALA A 132 -4.35 -11.87 -5.34
C ALA A 132 -5.55 -12.77 -5.61
N SER A 133 -6.49 -12.37 -6.48
CA SER A 133 -7.63 -13.17 -6.92
C SER A 133 -7.17 -14.45 -7.65
N LYS A 134 -6.22 -14.33 -8.59
CA LYS A 134 -5.64 -15.49 -9.29
C LYS A 134 -4.90 -16.42 -8.33
N MET A 135 -4.15 -15.86 -7.38
CA MET A 135 -3.49 -16.65 -6.32
C MET A 135 -4.51 -17.36 -5.44
N ALA A 136 -5.57 -16.68 -5.00
CA ALA A 136 -6.62 -17.28 -4.19
C ALA A 136 -7.30 -18.43 -4.93
N ALA A 137 -7.64 -18.26 -6.21
CA ALA A 137 -8.17 -19.32 -7.05
C ALA A 137 -7.21 -20.51 -7.14
N ALA A 138 -5.92 -20.29 -7.36
CA ALA A 138 -4.91 -21.35 -7.48
C ALA A 138 -4.68 -22.12 -6.17
N HIS A 139 -4.76 -21.43 -5.02
CA HIS A 139 -4.54 -22.05 -3.72
C HIS A 139 -5.80 -22.77 -3.18
N PHE A 140 -6.98 -22.21 -3.42
CA PHE A 140 -8.18 -22.63 -2.71
C PHE A 140 -9.22 -23.32 -3.59
N ASN A 141 -9.33 -23.02 -4.89
CA ASN A 141 -10.25 -23.75 -5.77
C ASN A 141 -9.86 -25.23 -5.88
N THR A 142 -10.83 -26.07 -6.16
CA THR A 142 -10.64 -27.49 -6.45
C THR A 142 -11.39 -27.86 -7.73
N SER A 143 -11.21 -29.05 -8.26
CA SER A 143 -11.94 -29.55 -9.42
C SER A 143 -13.45 -29.63 -9.19
N GLU A 144 -13.89 -29.72 -7.92
CA GLU A 144 -15.30 -29.87 -7.55
C GLU A 144 -15.94 -28.55 -7.08
N HIS A 145 -15.11 -27.59 -6.60
CA HIS A 145 -15.62 -26.36 -6.02
C HIS A 145 -14.76 -25.17 -6.48
N GLU A 146 -15.36 -24.26 -7.21
CA GLU A 146 -14.78 -22.98 -7.59
C GLU A 146 -15.33 -21.88 -6.66
N ILE A 147 -14.53 -21.52 -5.64
CA ILE A 147 -14.94 -20.52 -4.63
C ILE A 147 -14.38 -19.12 -4.90
N PHE A 148 -13.41 -19.00 -5.80
CA PHE A 148 -12.84 -17.73 -6.25
C PHE A 148 -12.85 -17.66 -7.78
N ASN A 149 -13.68 -16.78 -8.36
CA ASN A 149 -13.78 -16.55 -9.80
C ASN A 149 -14.21 -15.11 -10.15
N HIS A 150 -14.12 -14.19 -9.20
CA HIS A 150 -14.53 -12.80 -9.38
C HIS A 150 -13.58 -12.01 -10.26
N GLN A 151 -14.10 -10.92 -10.81
CA GLN A 151 -13.38 -9.97 -11.65
C GLN A 151 -12.97 -8.71 -10.86
N VAL A 152 -11.99 -7.99 -11.40
CA VAL A 152 -11.53 -6.71 -10.88
C VAL A 152 -11.72 -5.64 -11.94
N PHE A 153 -12.38 -4.55 -11.58
CA PHE A 153 -12.67 -3.41 -12.44
C PHE A 153 -12.02 -2.16 -11.87
N ALA A 154 -11.36 -1.38 -12.71
CA ALA A 154 -10.84 -0.08 -12.32
C ALA A 154 -11.35 1.00 -13.28
N LEU A 155 -11.93 2.08 -12.75
CA LEU A 155 -12.30 3.26 -13.53
C LEU A 155 -11.20 4.31 -13.37
N ALA A 156 -10.53 4.65 -14.47
CA ALA A 156 -9.43 5.60 -14.55
C ALA A 156 -9.77 6.74 -15.52
N GLY A 157 -9.33 7.96 -15.22
CA GLY A 157 -9.41 9.10 -16.13
C GLY A 157 -8.06 9.42 -16.78
N ASP A 158 -8.01 10.45 -17.63
CA ASP A 158 -6.81 10.92 -18.31
C ASP A 158 -5.62 11.09 -17.38
N GLY A 159 -5.80 11.81 -16.27
CA GLY A 159 -4.75 12.03 -15.29
C GLY A 159 -4.22 10.75 -14.63
N CYS A 160 -5.08 9.75 -14.41
CA CYS A 160 -4.60 8.46 -13.88
C CYS A 160 -3.64 7.77 -14.86
N LEU A 161 -3.93 7.87 -16.17
CA LEU A 161 -3.15 7.18 -17.20
C LEU A 161 -1.90 7.96 -17.66
N GLN A 162 -1.79 9.23 -17.26
CA GLN A 162 -0.56 10.02 -17.38
C GLN A 162 0.46 9.67 -16.29
N GLU A 163 0.02 9.18 -15.13
CA GLU A 163 0.91 8.81 -14.04
C GLU A 163 1.77 7.58 -14.38
N GLY A 164 3.08 7.67 -14.11
CA GLY A 164 4.03 6.59 -14.38
C GLY A 164 3.67 5.28 -13.68
N VAL A 165 3.13 5.34 -12.46
CA VAL A 165 2.71 4.16 -11.67
C VAL A 165 1.64 3.34 -12.41
N ALA A 166 0.71 3.98 -13.11
CA ALA A 166 -0.31 3.29 -13.90
C ALA A 166 0.31 2.57 -15.11
N ALA A 167 1.26 3.21 -15.80
CA ALA A 167 1.98 2.63 -16.92
C ALA A 167 2.81 1.41 -16.51
N GLU A 168 3.57 1.51 -15.41
CA GLU A 168 4.33 0.41 -14.82
C GLU A 168 3.42 -0.78 -14.47
N ALA A 169 2.31 -0.51 -13.76
CA ALA A 169 1.37 -1.54 -13.30
C ALA A 169 0.65 -2.21 -14.49
N ALA A 170 0.16 -1.45 -15.46
CA ALA A 170 -0.52 -1.97 -16.64
C ALA A 170 0.43 -2.83 -17.51
N SER A 171 1.67 -2.38 -17.72
CA SER A 171 2.67 -3.17 -18.44
C SER A 171 2.91 -4.53 -17.78
N LEU A 172 2.96 -4.58 -16.45
CA LEU A 172 3.11 -5.84 -15.71
C LEU A 172 1.84 -6.70 -15.81
N ALA A 173 0.65 -6.10 -15.72
CA ALA A 173 -0.63 -6.82 -15.85
C ALA A 173 -0.77 -7.53 -17.19
N GLY A 174 -0.40 -6.86 -18.29
CA GLY A 174 -0.38 -7.47 -19.62
C GLY A 174 0.64 -8.60 -19.73
N HIS A 175 1.85 -8.42 -19.17
CA HIS A 175 2.88 -9.47 -19.12
C HIS A 175 2.41 -10.72 -18.37
N LEU A 176 1.71 -10.53 -17.26
CA LEU A 176 1.14 -11.61 -16.43
C LEU A 176 -0.16 -12.19 -17.01
N ALA A 177 -0.69 -11.60 -18.08
CA ALA A 177 -1.96 -12.01 -18.71
C ALA A 177 -3.13 -12.11 -17.72
N LEU A 178 -3.34 -11.05 -16.90
CA LEU A 178 -4.37 -11.03 -15.86
C LEU A 178 -5.77 -10.85 -16.49
N ASP A 179 -6.35 -11.94 -17.00
CA ASP A 179 -7.64 -11.99 -17.68
C ASP A 179 -8.84 -11.61 -16.79
N ASN A 180 -8.64 -11.57 -15.48
CA ASN A 180 -9.63 -11.12 -14.50
C ASN A 180 -9.57 -9.62 -14.18
N LEU A 181 -8.80 -8.84 -14.96
CA LEU A 181 -8.68 -7.39 -14.81
C LEU A 181 -9.30 -6.66 -16.00
N THR A 182 -10.21 -5.73 -15.72
CA THR A 182 -10.75 -4.78 -16.71
C THR A 182 -10.48 -3.35 -16.24
N ILE A 183 -9.80 -2.57 -17.08
CA ILE A 183 -9.60 -1.14 -16.87
C ILE A 183 -10.54 -0.38 -17.80
N LEU A 184 -11.43 0.41 -17.21
CA LEU A 184 -12.35 1.32 -17.87
C LEU A 184 -11.70 2.70 -17.88
N TYR A 185 -11.52 3.27 -19.07
CA TYR A 185 -10.93 4.59 -19.24
C TYR A 185 -12.01 5.60 -19.57
N ASP A 186 -12.30 6.50 -18.64
CA ASP A 186 -13.12 7.70 -18.84
C ASP A 186 -12.31 8.70 -19.67
N SER A 187 -12.42 8.58 -21.00
CA SER A 187 -11.74 9.40 -21.99
C SER A 187 -12.56 10.66 -22.27
N ASN A 188 -12.43 11.65 -21.39
CA ASN A 188 -13.23 12.88 -21.45
C ASN A 188 -12.43 14.10 -21.92
N ASP A 189 -11.18 13.93 -22.34
CA ASP A 189 -10.26 14.94 -22.86
C ASP A 189 -9.89 16.06 -21.88
N VAL A 190 -10.08 15.87 -20.57
CA VAL A 190 -9.78 16.90 -19.56
C VAL A 190 -8.91 16.31 -18.43
N THR A 191 -7.86 17.03 -18.07
CA THR A 191 -7.09 16.74 -16.85
C THR A 191 -7.59 17.59 -15.68
N LEU A 192 -6.99 18.74 -15.41
CA LEU A 192 -7.44 19.66 -14.37
C LEU A 192 -7.47 21.10 -14.90
N ASP A 193 -6.31 21.66 -15.22
CA ASP A 193 -6.18 23.05 -15.68
C ASP A 193 -6.51 23.23 -17.16
N ALA A 194 -6.39 22.15 -17.95
CA ALA A 194 -6.46 22.21 -19.40
C ALA A 194 -7.13 20.96 -19.99
N MET A 195 -7.39 21.03 -21.30
CA MET A 195 -7.70 19.86 -22.10
C MET A 195 -6.49 18.93 -22.14
N ALA A 196 -6.72 17.62 -22.20
CA ALA A 196 -5.66 16.61 -22.16
C ALA A 196 -4.63 16.77 -23.28
N ASP A 197 -5.06 17.23 -24.46
CA ASP A 197 -4.21 17.45 -25.64
C ASP A 197 -3.13 18.54 -25.43
N ALA A 198 -3.26 19.38 -24.40
CA ALA A 198 -2.23 20.34 -24.03
C ALA A 198 -0.91 19.65 -23.58
N SER A 199 -0.98 18.41 -23.10
CA SER A 199 0.18 17.66 -22.60
C SER A 199 0.22 16.19 -23.05
N GLN A 200 -0.79 15.71 -23.78
CA GLN A 200 -0.92 14.32 -24.21
C GLN A 200 -1.25 14.26 -25.71
N SER A 201 -0.41 13.59 -26.47
CA SER A 201 -0.58 13.39 -27.92
C SER A 201 -0.53 11.92 -28.33
N GLU A 202 -0.36 11.02 -27.39
CA GLU A 202 -0.32 9.58 -27.65
C GLU A 202 -1.72 8.98 -27.81
N SER A 203 -1.80 7.84 -28.49
CA SER A 203 -2.98 6.97 -28.46
C SER A 203 -2.90 6.08 -27.23
N VAL A 204 -3.73 6.33 -26.21
CA VAL A 204 -3.77 5.55 -24.98
C VAL A 204 -4.18 4.10 -25.25
N ILE A 205 -5.17 3.89 -26.12
CA ILE A 205 -5.64 2.54 -26.49
C ILE A 205 -4.52 1.71 -27.14
N ASP A 206 -3.71 2.32 -28.03
CA ASP A 206 -2.57 1.64 -28.68
C ASP A 206 -1.46 1.34 -27.68
N ARG A 207 -1.23 2.22 -26.70
CA ARG A 207 -0.30 1.98 -25.59
C ARG A 207 -0.72 0.74 -24.80
N PHE A 208 -1.99 0.61 -24.41
CA PHE A 208 -2.50 -0.57 -23.70
C PHE A 208 -2.48 -1.83 -24.57
N ALA A 209 -2.77 -1.72 -25.86
CA ALA A 209 -2.58 -2.83 -26.80
C ALA A 209 -1.12 -3.31 -26.81
N SER A 210 -0.14 -2.39 -26.80
CA SER A 210 1.28 -2.73 -26.74
C SER A 210 1.71 -3.38 -25.43
N TYR A 211 1.01 -3.10 -24.32
CA TYR A 211 1.21 -3.79 -23.06
C TYR A 211 0.67 -5.23 -23.04
N GLY A 212 -0.15 -5.61 -24.02
CA GLY A 212 -0.72 -6.95 -24.14
C GLY A 212 -2.17 -7.06 -23.65
N PHE A 213 -2.88 -5.95 -23.51
CA PHE A 213 -4.33 -5.96 -23.24
C PHE A 213 -5.15 -6.32 -24.49
N ALA A 214 -6.33 -6.91 -24.30
CA ALA A 214 -7.43 -6.80 -25.22
C ALA A 214 -7.97 -5.36 -25.12
N VAL A 215 -8.12 -4.69 -26.26
CA VAL A 215 -8.55 -3.30 -26.25
C VAL A 215 -9.85 -3.13 -27.02
N GLU A 216 -10.71 -2.27 -26.50
CA GLU A 216 -11.98 -1.92 -27.11
C GLU A 216 -12.22 -0.41 -26.95
N LYS A 217 -12.91 0.21 -27.91
CA LYS A 217 -13.29 1.61 -27.87
C LYS A 217 -14.80 1.77 -28.01
N ILE A 218 -15.38 2.56 -27.12
CA ILE A 218 -16.78 2.99 -27.15
C ILE A 218 -16.79 4.48 -27.50
N GLU A 219 -17.29 4.80 -28.70
CA GLU A 219 -17.29 6.17 -29.22
C GLU A 219 -18.33 7.08 -28.54
N ASP A 220 -19.39 6.49 -27.98
CA ASP A 220 -20.39 7.18 -27.18
C ASP A 220 -20.53 6.50 -25.81
N GLY A 221 -19.87 7.06 -24.82
CA GLY A 221 -19.90 6.59 -23.42
C GLY A 221 -21.24 6.80 -22.72
N HIS A 222 -22.24 7.29 -23.44
CA HIS A 222 -23.62 7.40 -22.96
C HIS A 222 -24.52 6.32 -23.56
N ASP A 223 -24.00 5.47 -24.43
CA ASP A 223 -24.67 4.26 -24.93
C ASP A 223 -24.47 3.09 -23.96
N MET A 224 -25.45 2.88 -23.10
CA MET A 224 -25.42 1.81 -22.11
C MET A 224 -25.43 0.40 -22.72
N GLU A 225 -25.98 0.22 -23.93
CA GLU A 225 -25.94 -1.08 -24.62
C GLU A 225 -24.53 -1.39 -25.08
N ALA A 226 -23.83 -0.40 -25.65
CA ALA A 226 -22.42 -0.54 -26.03
C ALA A 226 -21.54 -0.85 -24.81
N ILE A 227 -21.73 -0.14 -23.69
CA ILE A 227 -20.99 -0.37 -22.44
C ILE A 227 -21.26 -1.79 -21.94
N SER A 228 -22.53 -2.20 -21.84
CA SER A 228 -22.90 -3.53 -21.37
C SER A 228 -22.31 -4.65 -22.24
N ALA A 229 -22.38 -4.50 -23.56
CA ALA A 229 -21.80 -5.48 -24.48
C ALA A 229 -20.28 -5.58 -24.37
N ALA A 230 -19.58 -4.46 -24.14
CA ALA A 230 -18.13 -4.44 -23.92
C ALA A 230 -17.76 -5.15 -22.61
N LEU A 231 -18.49 -4.92 -21.52
CA LEU A 231 -18.29 -5.61 -20.24
C LEU A 231 -18.56 -7.12 -20.35
N GLU A 232 -19.58 -7.53 -21.09
CA GLU A 232 -19.84 -8.95 -21.35
C GLU A 232 -18.68 -9.61 -22.12
N ARG A 233 -18.10 -8.92 -23.13
CA ARG A 233 -16.91 -9.41 -23.83
C ARG A 233 -15.67 -9.44 -22.93
N ALA A 234 -15.50 -8.44 -22.06
CA ALA A 234 -14.40 -8.41 -21.10
C ALA A 234 -14.47 -9.62 -20.14
N ARG A 235 -15.67 -9.93 -19.61
CA ARG A 235 -15.88 -11.12 -18.75
C ARG A 235 -15.66 -12.44 -19.47
N ALA A 236 -15.93 -12.49 -20.76
CA ALA A 236 -15.74 -13.70 -21.59
C ALA A 236 -14.28 -13.89 -22.03
N ASN A 237 -13.45 -12.86 -21.90
CA ASN A 237 -12.03 -12.93 -22.25
C ASN A 237 -11.25 -13.65 -21.14
N THR A 238 -10.65 -14.79 -21.48
CA THR A 238 -9.89 -15.64 -20.55
C THR A 238 -8.39 -15.70 -20.89
N GLU A 239 -7.91 -14.80 -21.75
CA GLU A 239 -6.54 -14.85 -22.25
C GLU A 239 -5.64 -13.73 -21.71
N LYS A 240 -6.20 -12.55 -21.49
CA LYS A 240 -5.43 -11.34 -21.14
C LYS A 240 -6.32 -10.26 -20.52
N PRO A 241 -5.75 -9.26 -19.82
CA PRO A 241 -6.55 -8.17 -19.26
C PRO A 241 -7.24 -7.37 -20.37
N THR A 242 -8.33 -6.72 -20.02
CA THR A 242 -9.12 -5.90 -20.96
C THR A 242 -9.00 -4.41 -20.63
N PHE A 243 -8.86 -3.59 -21.64
CA PHE A 243 -8.89 -2.14 -21.56
C PHE A 243 -10.01 -1.61 -22.46
N ILE A 244 -10.92 -0.84 -21.87
CA ILE A 244 -12.06 -0.26 -22.58
C ILE A 244 -11.94 1.27 -22.53
N GLU A 245 -11.60 1.89 -23.65
CA GLU A 245 -11.67 3.35 -23.81
C GLU A 245 -13.13 3.77 -24.03
N ILE A 246 -13.65 4.60 -23.14
CA ILE A 246 -15.04 5.06 -23.16
C ILE A 246 -15.02 6.57 -23.35
N LYS A 247 -15.48 7.05 -24.51
CA LYS A 247 -15.54 8.48 -24.80
C LYS A 247 -16.73 9.11 -24.10
N THR A 248 -16.47 9.90 -23.07
CA THR A 248 -17.52 10.56 -22.28
C THR A 248 -17.47 12.09 -22.46
N THR A 249 -18.47 12.76 -21.92
CA THR A 249 -18.51 14.22 -21.83
C THR A 249 -18.40 14.64 -20.35
N ILE A 250 -17.26 15.21 -19.96
CA ILE A 250 -17.07 15.71 -18.60
C ILE A 250 -18.18 16.70 -18.23
N ALA A 251 -18.70 16.62 -16.99
CA ALA A 251 -19.77 17.49 -16.49
C ALA A 251 -21.05 17.49 -17.36
N LYS A 252 -21.38 16.34 -18.00
CA LYS A 252 -22.62 16.16 -18.77
C LYS A 252 -23.85 16.57 -17.92
N GLY A 253 -24.74 17.34 -18.52
CA GLY A 253 -25.94 17.87 -17.86
C GLY A 253 -25.78 19.30 -17.37
N ILE A 254 -24.57 19.90 -17.48
CA ILE A 254 -24.32 21.31 -17.17
C ILE A 254 -23.82 22.01 -18.44
N PRO A 255 -24.70 22.53 -19.33
CA PRO A 255 -24.32 23.02 -20.65
C PRO A 255 -23.23 24.11 -20.63
N GLU A 256 -23.15 24.91 -19.55
CA GLU A 256 -22.20 26.00 -19.41
C GLU A 256 -20.74 25.55 -19.26
N VAL A 257 -20.52 24.32 -18.80
CA VAL A 257 -19.17 23.81 -18.51
C VAL A 257 -18.90 22.42 -19.09
N ALA A 258 -19.92 21.75 -19.61
CA ALA A 258 -19.79 20.41 -20.20
C ALA A 258 -18.74 20.40 -21.31
N GLY A 259 -17.86 19.36 -21.32
CA GLY A 259 -16.79 19.20 -22.31
C GLY A 259 -15.64 20.20 -22.19
N THR A 260 -15.52 20.91 -21.06
CA THR A 260 -14.45 21.88 -20.80
C THR A 260 -13.74 21.63 -19.47
N SER A 261 -12.52 22.16 -19.29
CA SER A 261 -11.80 22.09 -18.02
C SER A 261 -12.54 22.73 -16.84
N ALA A 262 -13.42 23.72 -17.12
CA ALA A 262 -14.27 24.34 -16.09
C ALA A 262 -15.29 23.34 -15.46
N GLY A 263 -15.58 22.24 -16.14
CA GLY A 263 -16.44 21.17 -15.66
C GLY A 263 -15.76 20.17 -14.69
N HIS A 264 -14.45 20.24 -14.53
CA HIS A 264 -13.69 19.25 -13.73
C HIS A 264 -14.02 19.34 -12.23
N GLY A 265 -13.88 20.52 -11.64
CA GLY A 265 -14.07 20.75 -10.19
C GLY A 265 -15.49 21.16 -9.82
N GLU A 266 -15.60 22.01 -8.78
CA GLU A 266 -16.89 22.56 -8.30
C GLU A 266 -17.41 23.76 -9.12
N GLY A 267 -16.68 24.19 -10.13
CA GLY A 267 -17.02 25.37 -10.93
C GLY A 267 -18.41 25.33 -11.57
N GLY A 268 -18.94 24.13 -11.81
CA GLY A 268 -20.29 23.89 -12.29
C GLY A 268 -21.39 23.98 -11.21
N ALA A 269 -21.05 23.94 -9.93
CA ALA A 269 -22.03 23.89 -8.83
C ALA A 269 -22.94 25.12 -8.77
N LYS A 270 -22.47 26.28 -9.24
CA LYS A 270 -23.29 27.50 -9.37
C LYS A 270 -24.45 27.35 -10.36
N PHE A 271 -24.41 26.35 -11.23
CA PHE A 271 -25.47 26.03 -12.19
C PHE A 271 -26.36 24.88 -11.73
N ALA A 272 -26.28 24.46 -10.47
CA ALA A 272 -26.94 23.28 -9.94
C ALA A 272 -28.46 23.25 -10.25
N GLU A 273 -29.17 24.36 -10.08
CA GLU A 273 -30.60 24.44 -10.36
C GLU A 273 -30.89 24.24 -11.86
N ALA A 274 -30.17 24.93 -12.74
CA ALA A 274 -30.33 24.78 -14.18
C ALA A 274 -29.97 23.37 -14.67
N ALA A 275 -28.92 22.78 -14.12
CA ALA A 275 -28.49 21.42 -14.41
C ALA A 275 -29.58 20.40 -14.01
N ARG A 276 -30.16 20.53 -12.82
CA ARG A 276 -31.26 19.65 -12.35
C ARG A 276 -32.48 19.75 -13.28
N GLN A 277 -32.86 20.96 -13.67
CA GLN A 277 -33.95 21.18 -14.62
C GLN A 277 -33.65 20.54 -15.99
N GLY A 278 -32.43 20.72 -16.51
CA GLY A 278 -31.98 20.11 -17.77
C GLY A 278 -31.96 18.57 -17.74
N LEU A 279 -31.73 17.96 -16.57
CA LEU A 279 -31.82 16.52 -16.34
C LEU A 279 -33.25 16.01 -16.05
N GLY A 280 -34.25 16.91 -16.06
CA GLY A 280 -35.64 16.55 -15.75
C GLY A 280 -35.87 16.13 -14.29
N LEU A 281 -35.00 16.53 -13.38
CA LEU A 281 -35.13 16.24 -11.96
C LEU A 281 -36.11 17.22 -11.28
N PRO A 282 -36.86 16.78 -10.23
CA PRO A 282 -37.77 17.67 -9.49
C PRO A 282 -36.99 18.71 -8.69
N GLU A 283 -37.68 19.70 -8.14
CA GLU A 283 -37.12 20.76 -7.29
C GLU A 283 -36.51 20.21 -5.98
N GLU A 284 -37.00 19.07 -5.49
CA GLU A 284 -36.48 18.37 -4.32
C GLU A 284 -35.03 17.97 -4.53
N THR A 285 -34.14 18.43 -3.64
CA THR A 285 -32.71 18.05 -3.65
C THR A 285 -32.52 16.64 -3.10
N PHE A 286 -31.42 15.99 -3.51
CA PHE A 286 -31.12 14.61 -3.15
C PHE A 286 -32.24 13.62 -3.49
N TYR A 287 -32.89 13.89 -4.61
CA TYR A 287 -34.04 13.10 -5.07
C TYR A 287 -33.63 11.76 -5.64
N VAL A 288 -34.31 10.71 -5.20
CA VAL A 288 -34.29 9.37 -5.79
C VAL A 288 -35.72 8.88 -5.89
N SER A 289 -36.20 8.54 -7.08
CA SER A 289 -37.56 8.09 -7.30
C SER A 289 -37.81 6.69 -6.71
N ASP A 290 -39.08 6.39 -6.44
CA ASP A 290 -39.49 5.07 -5.93
C ASP A 290 -39.21 3.96 -6.95
N GLU A 291 -39.29 4.27 -8.25
CA GLU A 291 -38.99 3.33 -9.33
C GLU A 291 -37.50 2.92 -9.31
N VAL A 292 -36.58 3.89 -9.17
CA VAL A 292 -35.13 3.63 -9.05
C VAL A 292 -34.82 2.86 -7.76
N ARG A 293 -35.42 3.25 -6.64
CA ARG A 293 -35.27 2.51 -5.37
C ARG A 293 -35.74 1.05 -5.50
N THR A 294 -36.89 0.84 -6.11
CA THR A 294 -37.45 -0.50 -6.33
C THR A 294 -36.53 -1.33 -7.23
N PHE A 295 -36.05 -0.74 -8.33
CA PHE A 295 -35.11 -1.43 -9.25
C PHE A 295 -33.86 -1.91 -8.51
N PHE A 296 -33.21 -1.07 -7.71
CA PHE A 296 -32.00 -1.47 -6.97
C PHE A 296 -32.31 -2.41 -5.80
N ALA A 297 -33.48 -2.32 -5.19
CA ALA A 297 -33.92 -3.30 -4.19
C ALA A 297 -34.12 -4.70 -4.80
N ASP A 298 -34.74 -4.78 -5.99
CA ASP A 298 -34.89 -6.02 -6.74
C ASP A 298 -33.53 -6.58 -7.20
N ARG A 299 -32.62 -5.70 -7.67
CA ARG A 299 -31.26 -6.08 -8.03
C ARG A 299 -30.50 -6.64 -6.84
N LYS A 300 -30.58 -6.00 -5.69
CA LYS A 300 -29.98 -6.47 -4.43
C LYS A 300 -30.52 -7.85 -4.03
N ALA A 301 -31.81 -8.08 -4.18
CA ALA A 301 -32.41 -9.39 -3.91
C ALA A 301 -31.87 -10.48 -4.84
N GLN A 302 -31.76 -10.20 -6.16
CA GLN A 302 -31.16 -11.13 -7.14
C GLN A 302 -29.69 -11.45 -6.80
N LEU A 303 -28.89 -10.44 -6.42
CA LEU A 303 -27.50 -10.64 -5.99
C LEU A 303 -27.43 -11.47 -4.71
N GLY A 304 -28.38 -11.29 -3.78
CA GLY A 304 -28.50 -12.09 -2.57
C GLY A 304 -28.80 -13.56 -2.87
N GLU A 305 -29.61 -13.88 -3.89
CA GLU A 305 -29.83 -15.26 -4.33
C GLU A 305 -28.56 -15.90 -4.90
N ALA A 306 -27.79 -15.17 -5.71
CA ALA A 306 -26.49 -15.63 -6.22
C ALA A 306 -25.49 -15.85 -5.08
N ARG A 307 -25.51 -14.98 -4.07
CA ARG A 307 -24.69 -15.13 -2.85
C ARG A 307 -25.06 -16.40 -2.09
N GLN A 308 -26.33 -16.70 -1.88
CA GLN A 308 -26.77 -17.92 -1.20
C GLN A 308 -26.31 -19.20 -1.90
N GLN A 309 -26.32 -19.21 -3.25
CA GLN A 309 -25.79 -20.34 -4.03
C GLN A 309 -24.28 -20.52 -3.80
N TRP A 310 -23.52 -19.41 -3.76
CA TRP A 310 -22.10 -19.45 -3.44
C TRP A 310 -21.86 -19.92 -2.01
N ASP A 311 -22.63 -19.46 -1.02
CA ASP A 311 -22.52 -19.87 0.39
C ASP A 311 -22.70 -21.38 0.55
N ALA A 312 -23.65 -21.99 -0.18
CA ALA A 312 -23.84 -23.44 -0.18
C ALA A 312 -22.61 -24.18 -0.75
N SER A 313 -22.06 -23.69 -1.86
CA SER A 313 -20.82 -24.22 -2.46
C SER A 313 -19.63 -24.06 -1.53
N TYR A 314 -19.48 -22.89 -0.89
CA TYR A 314 -18.43 -22.61 0.06
C TYR A 314 -18.51 -23.51 1.31
N ALA A 315 -19.70 -23.74 1.84
CA ALA A 315 -19.89 -24.66 2.95
C ALA A 315 -19.51 -26.12 2.59
N ALA A 316 -19.88 -26.57 1.39
CA ALA A 316 -19.49 -27.88 0.88
C ALA A 316 -17.96 -27.99 0.68
N TRP A 317 -17.35 -26.95 0.09
CA TRP A 317 -15.90 -26.86 -0.07
C TRP A 317 -15.17 -26.92 1.29
N ARG A 318 -15.60 -26.16 2.29
CA ARG A 318 -15.02 -26.17 3.64
C ARG A 318 -15.06 -27.57 4.26
N SER A 319 -16.19 -28.27 4.11
CA SER A 319 -16.35 -29.64 4.63
C SER A 319 -15.43 -30.65 3.93
N ALA A 320 -15.24 -30.49 2.63
CA ALA A 320 -14.38 -31.36 1.82
C ALA A 320 -12.88 -31.05 1.95
N ASN A 321 -12.52 -29.83 2.34
CA ASN A 321 -11.14 -29.34 2.35
C ASN A 321 -10.77 -28.64 3.67
N PRO A 322 -10.80 -29.32 4.83
CA PRO A 322 -10.64 -28.67 6.15
C PRO A 322 -9.27 -27.99 6.33
N GLU A 323 -8.20 -28.52 5.76
CA GLU A 323 -6.85 -27.90 5.83
C GLU A 323 -6.78 -26.62 5.02
N LYS A 324 -7.34 -26.61 3.79
CA LYS A 324 -7.41 -25.38 2.98
C LYS A 324 -8.32 -24.34 3.64
N ALA A 325 -9.41 -24.77 4.27
CA ALA A 325 -10.31 -23.88 4.99
C ALA A 325 -9.61 -23.22 6.19
N ALA A 326 -8.86 -23.99 6.98
CA ALA A 326 -8.08 -23.45 8.08
C ALA A 326 -7.00 -22.46 7.59
N LEU A 327 -6.33 -22.76 6.46
CA LEU A 327 -5.37 -21.85 5.87
C LEU A 327 -6.03 -20.56 5.38
N LEU A 328 -7.19 -20.63 4.74
CA LEU A 328 -7.95 -19.46 4.30
C LEU A 328 -8.39 -18.60 5.49
N ASP A 329 -8.91 -19.24 6.54
CA ASP A 329 -9.32 -18.56 7.77
C ASP A 329 -8.14 -17.80 8.40
N SER A 330 -6.94 -18.41 8.46
CA SER A 330 -5.75 -17.76 8.98
C SER A 330 -5.31 -16.54 8.15
N GLY A 331 -5.53 -16.56 6.84
CA GLY A 331 -5.28 -15.42 5.96
C GLY A 331 -6.26 -14.27 6.24
N ILE A 332 -7.56 -14.59 6.30
CA ILE A 332 -8.63 -13.61 6.54
C ILE A 332 -8.49 -12.95 7.91
N SER A 333 -8.20 -13.75 8.95
CA SER A 333 -7.98 -13.24 10.31
C SER A 333 -6.62 -12.55 10.49
N ARG A 334 -5.74 -12.65 9.50
CA ARG A 334 -4.35 -12.15 9.55
C ARG A 334 -3.57 -12.77 10.72
N ASP A 335 -3.85 -14.04 11.01
CA ASP A 335 -3.22 -14.73 12.13
C ASP A 335 -1.71 -14.85 11.97
N VAL A 336 -0.99 -14.56 13.04
CA VAL A 336 0.46 -14.74 13.13
C VAL A 336 0.75 -15.69 14.28
N PRO A 337 1.50 -16.79 14.05
CA PRO A 337 1.87 -17.71 15.14
C PRO A 337 2.50 -16.97 16.31
N ALA A 338 2.03 -17.25 17.54
CA ALA A 338 2.52 -16.57 18.75
C ALA A 338 4.01 -16.86 19.02
N ASP A 339 4.49 -18.04 18.58
CA ASP A 339 5.86 -18.51 18.73
C ASP A 339 6.71 -18.32 17.45
N LEU A 340 6.27 -17.44 16.53
CA LEU A 340 6.91 -17.22 15.22
C LEU A 340 8.41 -16.96 15.34
N LEU A 341 8.86 -16.28 16.42
CA LEU A 341 10.27 -16.02 16.69
C LEU A 341 11.09 -17.31 16.86
N ASN A 342 10.49 -18.37 17.40
CA ASN A 342 11.12 -19.67 17.57
C ASN A 342 11.24 -20.45 16.26
N SER A 343 10.50 -20.06 15.22
CA SER A 343 10.62 -20.67 13.89
C SER A 343 11.92 -20.28 13.18
N VAL A 344 12.60 -19.22 13.63
CA VAL A 344 13.86 -18.74 13.05
C VAL A 344 15.05 -19.36 13.77
N GLN A 345 15.91 -20.07 13.04
CA GLN A 345 17.13 -20.65 13.59
C GLN A 345 18.07 -19.55 14.10
N GLU A 346 18.78 -19.84 15.20
CA GLU A 346 19.82 -18.95 15.71
C GLU A 346 21.05 -18.96 14.81
N PHE A 347 21.72 -17.82 14.73
CA PHE A 347 22.97 -17.68 13.99
C PHE A 347 24.17 -18.08 14.85
N ALA A 348 25.21 -18.63 14.21
CA ALA A 348 26.44 -18.98 14.90
C ALA A 348 27.05 -17.75 15.61
N ALA A 349 27.63 -17.96 16.79
CA ALA A 349 28.17 -16.85 17.61
C ALA A 349 29.26 -16.05 16.89
N ASP A 350 30.00 -16.67 15.99
CA ASP A 350 31.07 -16.08 15.16
C ASP A 350 30.59 -15.68 13.76
N ALA A 351 29.28 -15.70 13.50
CA ALA A 351 28.76 -15.32 12.19
C ALA A 351 29.13 -13.86 11.86
N ASN A 352 29.56 -13.65 10.61
CA ASN A 352 29.83 -12.32 10.06
C ASN A 352 29.14 -12.23 8.71
N VAL A 353 27.89 -11.77 8.71
CA VAL A 353 27.02 -11.78 7.54
C VAL A 353 26.25 -10.46 7.41
N ALA A 354 25.98 -10.06 6.18
CA ALA A 354 25.11 -8.90 5.94
C ALA A 354 23.69 -9.17 6.44
N THR A 355 23.01 -8.16 7.01
CA THR A 355 21.65 -8.35 7.52
C THR A 355 20.66 -8.72 6.40
N ARG A 356 20.90 -8.27 5.13
CA ARG A 356 20.14 -8.79 3.97
C ARG A 356 20.34 -10.29 3.74
N ALA A 357 21.54 -10.81 3.97
CA ALA A 357 21.82 -12.24 3.81
C ALA A 357 21.23 -13.07 4.97
N ALA A 358 21.29 -12.55 6.20
CA ALA A 358 20.53 -13.10 7.33
C ALA A 358 19.03 -13.10 7.01
N GLY A 359 18.49 -12.01 6.45
CA GLY A 359 17.11 -11.92 6.00
C GLY A 359 16.69 -13.01 5.03
N SER A 360 17.60 -13.48 4.17
CA SER A 360 17.33 -14.61 3.27
C SER A 360 17.05 -15.93 4.00
N GLN A 361 17.79 -16.22 5.05
CA GLN A 361 17.52 -17.41 5.88
C GLN A 361 16.20 -17.23 6.63
N ILE A 362 16.02 -16.07 7.25
CA ILE A 362 14.87 -15.74 8.08
C ILE A 362 13.56 -15.82 7.29
N ILE A 363 13.46 -15.16 6.12
CA ILE A 363 12.23 -15.17 5.32
C ILE A 363 11.86 -16.58 4.86
N ASN A 364 12.86 -17.43 4.59
CA ASN A 364 12.63 -18.82 4.22
C ASN A 364 12.14 -19.69 5.38
N ASP A 365 12.60 -19.44 6.61
CA ASP A 365 12.10 -20.11 7.80
C ASP A 365 10.66 -19.64 8.10
N LEU A 366 10.41 -18.33 8.04
CA LEU A 366 9.08 -17.75 8.27
C LEU A 366 8.05 -18.15 7.20
N ALA A 367 8.46 -18.30 5.94
CA ALA A 367 7.58 -18.72 4.85
C ALA A 367 7.04 -20.16 5.00
N LYS A 368 7.72 -21.00 5.79
CA LYS A 368 7.21 -22.34 6.17
C LYS A 368 6.11 -22.23 7.22
N ALA A 369 6.29 -21.33 8.20
CA ALA A 369 5.31 -21.09 9.25
C ALA A 369 4.09 -20.27 8.76
N MET A 370 4.27 -19.46 7.70
CA MET A 370 3.26 -18.59 7.11
C MET A 370 3.11 -18.86 5.60
N PRO A 371 2.32 -19.87 5.21
CA PRO A 371 2.19 -20.28 3.79
C PRO A 371 1.57 -19.23 2.86
N LEU A 372 0.94 -18.18 3.39
CA LEU A 372 0.35 -17.07 2.63
C LEU A 372 1.28 -15.84 2.55
N LEU A 373 2.54 -15.98 2.98
CA LEU A 373 3.58 -14.97 2.83
C LEU A 373 4.03 -14.90 1.37
N ILE A 374 4.04 -13.68 0.81
CA ILE A 374 4.46 -13.38 -0.56
C ILE A 374 5.67 -12.47 -0.53
N SER A 375 6.64 -12.72 -1.39
CA SER A 375 7.82 -11.89 -1.55
C SER A 375 7.94 -11.36 -2.97
N GLY A 376 8.10 -10.03 -3.11
CA GLY A 376 8.30 -9.39 -4.40
C GLY A 376 9.59 -8.57 -4.44
N SER A 377 10.10 -8.31 -5.63
CA SER A 377 11.28 -7.46 -5.81
C SER A 377 11.25 -6.72 -7.14
N ALA A 378 11.77 -5.48 -7.13
CA ALA A 378 11.96 -4.65 -8.32
C ALA A 378 13.24 -5.08 -9.06
N ASP A 379 13.25 -6.32 -9.59
CA ASP A 379 14.36 -6.97 -10.31
C ASP A 379 15.64 -7.17 -9.49
N LEU A 380 15.51 -7.29 -8.16
CA LEU A 380 16.64 -7.28 -7.23
C LEU A 380 16.68 -8.49 -6.28
N HIS A 381 15.90 -9.56 -6.50
CA HIS A 381 15.89 -10.74 -5.61
C HIS A 381 17.31 -11.28 -5.30
N GLY A 382 18.20 -11.27 -6.29
CA GLY A 382 19.59 -11.68 -6.12
C GLY A 382 20.41 -10.76 -5.19
N SER A 383 20.06 -9.47 -5.14
CA SER A 383 20.73 -8.44 -4.33
C SER A 383 20.04 -8.22 -3.00
N THR A 384 18.72 -8.12 -2.96
CA THR A 384 17.92 -7.91 -1.74
C THR A 384 17.77 -9.17 -0.90
N LYS A 385 18.06 -10.36 -1.49
CA LYS A 385 18.08 -11.66 -0.83
C LYS A 385 16.74 -12.10 -0.24
N ASN A 386 15.62 -11.65 -0.81
CA ASN A 386 14.27 -11.90 -0.30
C ASN A 386 13.50 -13.00 -1.05
N TYR A 387 14.13 -13.75 -1.92
CA TYR A 387 13.51 -14.85 -2.66
C TYR A 387 13.13 -16.00 -1.72
N ILE A 388 11.87 -16.43 -1.74
CA ILE A 388 11.39 -17.61 -1.01
C ILE A 388 11.63 -18.84 -1.89
N LYS A 389 12.45 -19.78 -1.40
CA LYS A 389 12.80 -20.99 -2.11
C LYS A 389 11.64 -21.98 -2.17
N GLU A 390 11.58 -22.79 -3.22
CA GLU A 390 10.67 -23.93 -3.38
C GLU A 390 9.18 -23.58 -3.48
N VAL A 391 8.83 -22.28 -3.59
CA VAL A 391 7.44 -21.82 -3.71
C VAL A 391 7.08 -21.32 -5.12
N GLY A 392 8.07 -21.23 -6.01
CA GLY A 392 7.92 -20.79 -7.39
C GLY A 392 7.61 -19.30 -7.55
N ASP A 393 7.65 -18.86 -8.81
CA ASP A 393 7.31 -17.50 -9.22
C ASP A 393 5.86 -17.45 -9.66
N PHE A 394 5.17 -16.34 -9.32
CA PHE A 394 3.88 -16.02 -9.91
C PHE A 394 4.08 -15.59 -11.36
N THR A 395 3.48 -16.32 -12.27
CA THR A 395 3.56 -16.05 -13.71
C THR A 395 2.20 -16.34 -14.37
N LYS A 396 2.04 -15.96 -15.64
CA LYS A 396 0.82 -16.29 -16.41
C LYS A 396 0.50 -17.80 -16.49
N ASN A 397 1.50 -18.66 -16.23
CA ASN A 397 1.34 -20.12 -16.27
C ASN A 397 1.39 -20.77 -14.87
N ASN A 398 1.66 -19.99 -13.82
CA ASN A 398 1.73 -20.46 -12.44
C ASN A 398 1.21 -19.39 -11.49
N HIS A 399 -0.07 -19.45 -11.17
CA HIS A 399 -0.70 -18.54 -10.25
C HIS A 399 -0.53 -18.94 -8.77
N SER A 400 0.06 -20.12 -8.47
CA SER A 400 0.33 -20.54 -7.10
C SER A 400 1.70 -20.10 -6.57
N GLY A 401 2.56 -19.54 -7.43
CA GLY A 401 3.88 -19.05 -7.04
C GLY A 401 3.78 -17.88 -6.06
N ARG A 402 4.70 -17.81 -5.11
CA ARG A 402 4.71 -16.79 -4.04
C ARG A 402 5.85 -15.78 -4.16
N ASN A 403 6.64 -15.83 -5.24
CA ASN A 403 7.59 -14.78 -5.58
C ASN A 403 7.02 -13.94 -6.73
N LEU A 404 7.02 -12.61 -6.57
CA LEU A 404 6.56 -11.65 -7.57
C LEU A 404 7.77 -10.95 -8.21
N LEU A 405 7.86 -11.05 -9.53
CA LEU A 405 8.90 -10.42 -10.34
C LEU A 405 8.35 -9.12 -10.92
N PHE A 406 8.56 -8.00 -10.24
CA PHE A 406 8.01 -6.70 -10.66
C PHE A 406 8.77 -6.07 -11.84
N GLY A 407 10.01 -6.52 -12.12
CA GLY A 407 10.93 -5.78 -12.96
C GLY A 407 11.35 -4.47 -12.27
N ILE A 408 12.00 -3.56 -12.99
CA ILE A 408 12.45 -2.27 -12.44
C ILE A 408 11.24 -1.32 -12.41
N ARG A 409 10.36 -1.50 -11.41
CA ARG A 409 9.08 -0.78 -11.24
C ARG A 409 8.74 -0.60 -9.76
N GLU A 410 9.54 0.18 -9.03
CA GLU A 410 9.37 0.36 -7.59
C GLU A 410 8.01 0.97 -7.23
N HIS A 411 7.56 1.98 -7.99
CA HIS A 411 6.32 2.67 -7.70
C HIS A 411 5.11 1.75 -7.88
N ALA A 412 5.04 1.03 -9.00
CA ALA A 412 3.98 0.04 -9.20
C ALA A 412 4.09 -1.13 -8.22
N MET A 413 5.30 -1.59 -7.88
CA MET A 413 5.50 -2.60 -6.83
C MET A 413 4.82 -2.19 -5.53
N GLY A 414 5.03 -0.95 -5.07
CA GLY A 414 4.37 -0.44 -3.87
C GLY A 414 2.85 -0.43 -3.98
N ALA A 415 2.31 0.06 -5.10
CA ALA A 415 0.86 0.11 -5.33
C ALA A 415 0.24 -1.29 -5.47
N ILE A 416 0.90 -2.22 -6.16
CA ILE A 416 0.45 -3.60 -6.33
C ILE A 416 0.47 -4.35 -4.99
N VAL A 417 1.53 -4.18 -4.19
CA VAL A 417 1.62 -4.75 -2.83
C VAL A 417 0.47 -4.23 -1.95
N ASN A 418 0.12 -2.94 -2.05
CA ASN A 418 -1.06 -2.40 -1.38
C ASN A 418 -2.34 -3.10 -1.84
N GLY A 419 -2.51 -3.31 -3.15
CA GLY A 419 -3.68 -4.01 -3.71
C GLY A 419 -3.82 -5.45 -3.20
N ILE A 420 -2.70 -6.18 -3.10
CA ILE A 420 -2.68 -7.54 -2.52
C ILE A 420 -3.07 -7.51 -1.04
N ALA A 421 -2.61 -6.50 -0.29
CA ALA A 421 -2.95 -6.35 1.13
C ALA A 421 -4.43 -5.97 1.35
N TYR A 422 -4.99 -5.09 0.51
CA TYR A 422 -6.43 -4.78 0.51
C TYR A 422 -7.30 -6.00 0.21
N TYR A 423 -6.82 -6.92 -0.63
CA TYR A 423 -7.53 -8.16 -0.93
C TYR A 423 -7.79 -9.00 0.33
N GLY A 424 -6.89 -8.96 1.32
CA GLY A 424 -7.16 -9.38 2.68
C GLY A 424 -6.87 -10.86 3.00
N ILE A 425 -6.21 -11.63 2.11
CA ILE A 425 -5.86 -13.05 2.35
C ILE A 425 -4.35 -13.22 2.52
N PHE A 426 -3.55 -12.53 1.72
CA PHE A 426 -2.10 -12.73 1.63
C PHE A 426 -1.32 -11.70 2.45
N ARG A 427 -0.10 -12.07 2.86
CA ARG A 427 0.84 -11.19 3.55
C ARG A 427 1.97 -10.79 2.58
N PRO A 428 1.83 -9.67 1.83
CA PRO A 428 2.79 -9.32 0.80
C PRO A 428 3.97 -8.50 1.32
N SER A 429 5.09 -8.61 0.60
CA SER A 429 6.25 -7.72 0.72
C SER A 429 6.77 -7.26 -0.63
N GLY A 430 7.45 -6.11 -0.65
CA GLY A 430 8.16 -5.59 -1.81
C GLY A 430 9.59 -5.19 -1.43
N ALA A 431 10.57 -5.48 -2.30
CA ALA A 431 11.97 -5.25 -2.02
C ALA A 431 12.67 -4.44 -3.11
N THR A 432 13.51 -3.49 -2.67
CA THR A 432 14.45 -2.74 -3.52
C THR A 432 15.62 -2.23 -2.67
N PHE A 433 16.55 -1.44 -3.24
CA PHE A 433 17.56 -0.74 -2.47
C PHE A 433 16.93 0.40 -1.66
N ALA A 434 17.52 0.74 -0.52
CA ALA A 434 16.94 1.71 0.40
C ALA A 434 16.76 3.09 -0.25
N VAL A 435 17.72 3.56 -1.03
CA VAL A 435 17.61 4.83 -1.75
C VAL A 435 16.45 4.86 -2.74
N PHE A 436 16.08 3.72 -3.32
CA PHE A 436 14.97 3.61 -4.28
C PHE A 436 13.60 3.47 -3.61
N ALA A 437 13.53 3.45 -2.27
CA ALA A 437 12.28 3.66 -1.56
C ALA A 437 11.60 4.99 -1.95
N ASP A 438 12.38 5.98 -2.38
CA ASP A 438 11.86 7.27 -2.82
C ASP A 438 11.05 7.19 -4.12
N TYR A 439 11.35 6.23 -5.03
CA TYR A 439 10.52 5.97 -6.19
C TYR A 439 9.11 5.47 -5.81
N MET A 440 8.97 4.72 -4.73
CA MET A 440 7.70 4.14 -4.28
C MET A 440 7.04 4.90 -3.11
N ARG A 441 7.62 6.02 -2.68
CA ARG A 441 7.20 6.77 -1.49
C ARG A 441 5.71 7.11 -1.43
N PRO A 442 5.02 7.53 -2.52
CA PRO A 442 3.57 7.76 -2.49
C PRO A 442 2.76 6.51 -2.13
N SER A 443 3.13 5.35 -2.66
CA SER A 443 2.47 4.08 -2.33
C SER A 443 2.73 3.65 -0.88
N VAL A 444 3.95 3.85 -0.36
CA VAL A 444 4.30 3.61 1.05
C VAL A 444 3.48 4.51 1.98
N ARG A 445 3.30 5.78 1.60
CA ARG A 445 2.46 6.71 2.37
C ARG A 445 1.01 6.24 2.44
N LEU A 446 0.47 5.72 1.33
CA LEU A 446 -0.90 5.19 1.32
C LEU A 446 -1.04 3.91 2.15
N SER A 447 -0.05 3.02 2.13
CA SER A 447 -0.09 1.84 3.03
C SER A 447 -0.06 2.23 4.50
N ALA A 448 0.70 3.27 4.86
CA ALA A 448 0.73 3.80 6.22
C ALA A 448 -0.58 4.50 6.62
N LEU A 449 -1.14 5.30 5.72
CA LEU A 449 -2.43 5.99 5.92
C LEU A 449 -3.56 4.99 6.20
N MET A 450 -3.57 3.86 5.49
CA MET A 450 -4.63 2.85 5.58
C MET A 450 -4.32 1.70 6.53
N GLY A 451 -3.23 1.75 7.25
CA GLY A 451 -2.88 0.70 8.20
C GLY A 451 -2.70 -0.67 7.56
N LEU A 452 -2.17 -0.74 6.32
CA LEU A 452 -2.05 -2.01 5.62
C LEU A 452 -0.96 -2.90 6.21
N PRO A 453 -1.23 -4.20 6.40
CA PRO A 453 -0.31 -5.15 6.99
C PRO A 453 0.73 -5.65 5.99
N ILE A 454 1.61 -4.81 5.55
CA ILE A 454 2.66 -5.11 4.58
C ILE A 454 4.04 -4.83 5.17
N PHE A 455 5.08 -5.40 4.57
CA PHE A 455 6.43 -5.00 4.91
C PHE A 455 7.28 -4.81 3.65
N HIS A 456 8.13 -3.79 3.72
CA HIS A 456 9.08 -3.46 2.68
C HIS A 456 10.47 -3.91 3.12
N ILE A 457 11.27 -4.44 2.20
CA ILE A 457 12.65 -4.86 2.43
C ILE A 457 13.53 -3.93 1.61
N TRP A 458 14.19 -3.00 2.30
CA TRP A 458 15.07 -2.00 1.72
C TRP A 458 16.51 -2.30 2.12
N THR A 459 17.31 -2.77 1.18
CA THR A 459 18.70 -3.14 1.43
C THR A 459 19.66 -2.04 0.98
N HIS A 460 20.98 -2.21 1.27
CA HIS A 460 21.97 -1.17 0.95
C HIS A 460 21.72 0.10 1.78
N ASP A 461 21.83 -0.07 3.08
CA ASP A 461 21.27 0.77 4.14
C ASP A 461 21.97 2.12 4.38
N SER A 462 23.19 2.31 3.87
CA SER A 462 24.03 3.47 4.23
C SER A 462 25.13 3.74 3.21
N VAL A 463 25.99 4.71 3.48
CA VAL A 463 27.20 5.01 2.69
C VAL A 463 28.17 3.83 2.60
N ALA A 464 28.04 2.82 3.47
CA ALA A 464 28.80 1.56 3.40
C ALA A 464 28.48 0.72 2.15
N VAL A 465 27.52 1.12 1.32
CA VAL A 465 27.34 0.59 -0.05
C VAL A 465 28.65 0.72 -0.85
N GLY A 466 29.38 1.81 -0.64
CA GLY A 466 30.75 1.93 -1.12
C GLY A 466 30.84 2.40 -2.57
N GLU A 467 31.42 1.56 -3.43
CA GLU A 467 31.88 1.90 -4.78
C GLU A 467 30.78 2.39 -5.72
N ASP A 468 29.52 1.96 -5.51
CA ASP A 468 28.36 2.43 -6.29
C ASP A 468 28.14 3.95 -6.15
N GLY A 469 28.65 4.54 -5.06
CA GLY A 469 28.71 5.98 -4.85
C GLY A 469 27.38 6.64 -4.44
N PRO A 470 27.36 7.99 -4.43
CA PRO A 470 26.27 8.77 -3.82
C PRO A 470 24.87 8.49 -4.35
N THR A 471 24.75 8.05 -5.60
CA THR A 471 23.43 7.73 -6.21
C THR A 471 22.76 6.49 -5.61
N HIS A 472 23.52 5.65 -4.90
CA HIS A 472 23.08 4.39 -4.28
C HIS A 472 23.26 4.37 -2.76
N GLN A 473 23.85 5.41 -2.19
CA GLN A 473 24.15 5.54 -0.77
C GLN A 473 23.05 6.38 -0.08
N PRO A 474 22.09 5.75 0.65
CA PRO A 474 21.11 6.52 1.41
C PRO A 474 21.78 7.25 2.58
N VAL A 475 21.43 8.51 2.76
CA VAL A 475 21.85 9.34 3.88
C VAL A 475 20.62 9.88 4.61
N GLU A 476 19.73 10.57 3.88
CA GLU A 476 18.48 11.13 4.37
C GLU A 476 17.30 10.15 4.31
N THR A 477 17.39 9.12 3.49
CA THR A 477 16.27 8.24 3.14
C THR A 477 15.65 7.58 4.37
N THR A 478 16.46 7.00 5.26
CA THR A 478 15.96 6.33 6.48
C THR A 478 15.20 7.30 7.38
N SER A 479 15.76 8.49 7.61
CA SER A 479 15.07 9.54 8.39
C SER A 479 13.83 10.06 7.69
N GLY A 480 13.89 10.22 6.36
CA GLY A 480 12.76 10.58 5.53
C GLY A 480 11.60 9.58 5.57
N LEU A 481 11.89 8.29 5.74
CA LEU A 481 10.88 7.24 5.95
C LEU A 481 10.30 7.28 7.36
N ARG A 482 11.12 7.49 8.40
CA ARG A 482 10.70 7.59 9.81
C ARG A 482 9.73 8.74 10.08
N VAL A 483 9.68 9.78 9.26
CA VAL A 483 8.71 10.88 9.41
C VAL A 483 7.34 10.57 8.80
N ILE A 484 7.15 9.45 8.11
CA ILE A 484 5.83 9.03 7.62
C ILE A 484 5.02 8.49 8.81
N PRO A 485 3.88 9.12 9.17
CA PRO A 485 3.05 8.63 10.26
C PRO A 485 2.63 7.18 10.03
N ASN A 486 2.57 6.38 11.10
CA ASN A 486 2.15 4.98 11.07
C ASN A 486 3.04 4.03 10.21
N LEU A 487 4.25 4.42 9.87
CA LEU A 487 5.26 3.54 9.29
C LEU A 487 6.29 3.17 10.37
N ASP A 488 6.48 1.89 10.67
CA ASP A 488 7.62 1.44 11.47
C ASP A 488 8.84 1.26 10.56
N VAL A 489 9.97 1.85 10.93
CA VAL A 489 11.24 1.71 10.20
C VAL A 489 12.24 1.00 11.11
N ILE A 490 12.57 -0.24 10.77
CA ILE A 490 13.47 -1.08 11.57
C ILE A 490 14.81 -1.24 10.87
N ARG A 491 15.89 -0.78 11.50
CA ARG A 491 17.27 -0.90 11.02
C ARG A 491 18.06 -1.79 11.99
N PRO A 492 18.09 -3.13 11.76
CA PRO A 492 18.72 -4.09 12.66
C PRO A 492 20.25 -4.05 12.57
N ALA A 493 20.89 -4.30 13.71
CA ALA A 493 22.36 -4.21 13.85
C ALA A 493 23.09 -5.48 13.44
N ASP A 494 22.45 -6.63 13.61
CA ASP A 494 23.07 -7.93 13.44
C ASP A 494 22.05 -9.00 12.97
N PRO A 495 22.47 -10.27 12.73
CA PRO A 495 21.56 -11.33 12.30
C PRO A 495 20.41 -11.60 13.26
N GLU A 496 20.61 -11.50 14.57
CA GLU A 496 19.57 -11.80 15.56
C GLU A 496 18.58 -10.65 15.71
N GLU A 497 19.04 -9.40 15.67
CA GLU A 497 18.12 -8.27 15.52
C GLU A 497 17.32 -8.35 14.21
N THR A 498 17.93 -8.86 13.12
CA THR A 498 17.23 -9.05 11.85
C THR A 498 16.09 -10.07 12.02
N ALA A 499 16.29 -11.16 12.76
CA ALA A 499 15.22 -12.11 13.07
C ALA A 499 14.07 -11.45 13.84
N GLY A 500 14.39 -10.66 14.86
CA GLY A 500 13.40 -9.85 15.58
C GLY A 500 12.66 -8.86 14.66
N ALA A 501 13.37 -8.23 13.71
CA ALA A 501 12.81 -7.24 12.78
C ALA A 501 11.77 -7.84 11.82
N TYR A 502 12.05 -9.00 11.22
CA TYR A 502 11.09 -9.71 10.36
C TYR A 502 9.86 -10.16 11.13
N VAL A 503 10.04 -10.69 12.35
CA VAL A 503 8.91 -11.09 13.18
C VAL A 503 8.09 -9.89 13.62
N ALA A 504 8.72 -8.79 14.03
CA ALA A 504 8.05 -7.53 14.34
C ALA A 504 7.21 -7.01 13.16
N ALA A 505 7.74 -7.10 11.95
CA ALA A 505 7.03 -6.71 10.73
C ALA A 505 5.81 -7.59 10.45
N LEU A 506 5.93 -8.91 10.64
CA LEU A 506 4.82 -9.84 10.43
C LEU A 506 3.75 -9.77 11.53
N GLN A 507 4.13 -9.50 12.78
CA GLN A 507 3.19 -9.31 13.89
C GLN A 507 2.39 -8.01 13.78
N ARG A 508 2.87 -7.05 13.00
CA ARG A 508 2.17 -5.80 12.81
C ARG A 508 1.07 -5.93 11.75
N ILE A 509 -0.19 -5.86 12.18
CA ILE A 509 -1.38 -6.02 11.32
C ILE A 509 -2.14 -4.71 11.09
N ASP A 510 -1.73 -3.62 11.72
CA ASP A 510 -2.37 -2.29 11.73
C ASP A 510 -1.54 -1.20 11.06
N GLY A 511 -0.49 -1.58 10.33
CA GLY A 511 0.37 -0.67 9.60
C GLY A 511 1.55 -1.35 8.91
N PRO A 512 2.19 -0.65 7.97
CA PRO A 512 3.35 -1.16 7.26
C PRO A 512 4.62 -1.08 8.11
N THR A 513 5.59 -1.93 7.75
CA THR A 513 6.94 -1.91 8.33
C THR A 513 7.98 -1.88 7.21
N GLY A 514 8.98 -1.02 7.32
CA GLY A 514 10.17 -0.98 6.47
C GLY A 514 11.38 -1.59 7.18
N LEU A 515 12.04 -2.55 6.54
CA LEU A 515 13.27 -3.17 7.03
C LEU A 515 14.44 -2.59 6.27
N ILE A 516 15.36 -1.91 6.97
CA ILE A 516 16.56 -1.27 6.39
C ILE A 516 17.76 -2.19 6.65
N LEU A 517 18.25 -2.88 5.61
CA LEU A 517 19.22 -3.97 5.75
C LEU A 517 20.56 -3.65 5.10
N THR A 518 21.66 -4.09 5.73
CA THR A 518 23.01 -3.85 5.24
C THR A 518 23.35 -4.62 3.97
N ARG A 519 24.21 -4.03 3.12
CA ARG A 519 24.93 -4.74 2.05
C ARG A 519 26.22 -5.39 2.59
N GLN A 520 26.94 -4.65 3.41
CA GLN A 520 28.19 -5.10 4.05
C GLN A 520 27.89 -6.13 5.14
N ASN A 521 28.87 -6.98 5.43
CA ASN A 521 28.78 -7.91 6.55
C ASN A 521 28.87 -7.18 7.88
N VAL A 522 28.17 -7.71 8.87
CA VAL A 522 28.22 -7.26 10.26
C VAL A 522 28.45 -8.48 11.17
N PRO A 523 29.19 -8.33 12.27
CA PRO A 523 29.41 -9.42 13.21
C PRO A 523 28.11 -9.73 13.97
N ASN A 524 27.91 -10.99 14.34
CA ASN A 524 26.92 -11.39 15.31
C ASN A 524 27.37 -10.90 16.70
N LEU A 525 26.55 -10.05 17.33
CA LEU A 525 26.87 -9.41 18.63
C LEU A 525 26.65 -10.39 19.78
N SER A 526 27.39 -11.52 19.76
CA SER A 526 27.21 -12.67 20.66
C SER A 526 27.49 -12.36 22.15
N SER A 527 28.07 -11.21 22.49
CA SER A 527 28.15 -10.71 23.86
C SER A 527 26.80 -10.32 24.46
N ILE A 528 25.78 -10.11 23.62
CA ILE A 528 24.40 -9.83 24.02
C ILE A 528 23.57 -11.09 23.82
N PRO A 529 22.82 -11.58 24.83
CA PRO A 529 21.99 -12.78 24.67
C PRO A 529 21.05 -12.69 23.47
N VAL A 530 20.88 -13.76 22.72
CA VAL A 530 20.01 -13.85 21.53
C VAL A 530 18.60 -13.35 21.83
N GLN A 531 18.01 -13.84 22.93
CA GLN A 531 16.67 -13.45 23.35
C GLN A 531 16.54 -11.93 23.59
N THR A 532 17.57 -11.32 24.21
CA THR A 532 17.59 -9.87 24.46
C THR A 532 17.56 -9.06 23.16
N ARG A 533 18.32 -9.50 22.14
CA ARG A 533 18.35 -8.84 20.82
C ARG A 533 17.02 -9.01 20.08
N ARG A 534 16.54 -10.25 19.96
CA ARG A 534 15.30 -10.56 19.25
C ARG A 534 14.08 -9.85 19.84
N GLU A 535 13.87 -9.99 21.18
CA GLU A 535 12.77 -9.34 21.88
C GLU A 535 12.94 -7.82 21.99
N GLY A 536 14.17 -7.34 22.10
CA GLY A 536 14.49 -5.94 22.15
C GLY A 536 14.05 -5.18 20.88
N VAL A 537 14.17 -5.82 19.71
CA VAL A 537 13.63 -5.27 18.46
C VAL A 537 12.10 -5.20 18.47
N LEU A 538 11.42 -6.19 19.05
CA LEU A 538 9.96 -6.15 19.17
C LEU A 538 9.48 -4.93 19.98
N LYS A 539 10.31 -4.46 20.92
CA LYS A 539 10.06 -3.26 21.72
C LYS A 539 10.59 -1.96 21.06
N GLY A 540 11.41 -2.08 20.03
CA GLY A 540 11.98 -0.97 19.28
C GLY A 540 13.27 -0.38 19.83
N GLY A 541 13.66 -0.74 21.05
CA GLY A 541 14.92 -0.34 21.67
C GLY A 541 15.17 -1.07 22.99
N TYR A 542 16.43 -1.32 23.31
CA TYR A 542 16.84 -2.07 24.51
C TYR A 542 18.28 -1.74 24.92
N ILE A 543 18.64 -2.10 26.17
CA ILE A 543 20.00 -1.94 26.67
C ILE A 543 20.90 -3.03 26.08
N ALA A 544 21.78 -2.69 25.16
CA ALA A 544 22.76 -3.59 24.55
C ALA A 544 23.98 -3.81 25.45
N ARG A 545 24.39 -2.79 26.20
CA ARG A 545 25.42 -2.88 27.24
C ARG A 545 24.99 -2.10 28.46
N GLN A 546 24.87 -2.80 29.58
CA GLN A 546 24.59 -2.20 30.90
C GLN A 546 25.85 -1.56 31.46
N GLU A 547 25.72 -0.35 32.00
CA GLU A 547 26.78 0.28 32.81
C GLU A 547 27.07 -0.50 34.10
N GLN A 548 28.29 -0.30 34.63
CA GLN A 548 28.69 -0.81 35.91
C GLN A 548 29.02 0.36 36.84
N GLY A 549 28.21 0.58 37.87
CA GLY A 549 28.32 1.71 38.79
C GLY A 549 27.42 2.88 38.39
N GLU A 550 27.92 4.11 38.54
CA GLU A 550 27.18 5.33 38.20
C GLU A 550 27.07 5.50 36.69
N LEU A 551 25.87 5.78 36.19
CA LEU A 551 25.61 6.00 34.77
C LEU A 551 25.98 7.45 34.40
N GLU A 552 27.06 7.61 33.66
CA GLU A 552 27.57 8.92 33.24
C GLU A 552 27.22 9.28 31.78
N LEU A 553 27.15 8.29 30.88
CA LEU A 553 26.88 8.52 29.47
C LEU A 553 26.00 7.41 28.89
N ILE A 554 25.05 7.77 28.04
CA ILE A 554 24.29 6.84 27.20
C ILE A 554 24.66 7.04 25.73
N ILE A 555 25.10 5.98 25.05
CA ILE A 555 25.31 5.94 23.61
C ILE A 555 24.14 5.19 22.98
N LEU A 556 23.36 5.87 22.13
CA LEU A 556 22.30 5.26 21.33
C LEU A 556 22.84 4.93 19.93
N ALA A 557 22.45 3.79 19.37
CA ALA A 557 22.80 3.45 18.00
C ALA A 557 21.69 2.62 17.34
N SER A 558 21.66 2.62 16.01
CA SER A 558 20.84 1.71 15.21
C SER A 558 21.67 1.08 14.09
N GLY A 559 21.22 -0.06 13.57
CA GLY A 559 21.89 -0.71 12.45
C GLY A 559 23.35 -1.09 12.76
N SER A 560 24.18 -1.16 11.73
CA SER A 560 25.59 -1.57 11.83
C SER A 560 26.41 -0.75 12.82
N GLU A 561 25.99 0.46 13.16
CA GLU A 561 26.67 1.36 14.08
C GLU A 561 26.55 0.96 15.54
N LEU A 562 25.65 0.00 15.89
CA LEU A 562 25.62 -0.57 17.24
C LEU A 562 26.95 -1.23 17.63
N ASN A 563 27.57 -1.97 16.69
CA ASN A 563 28.90 -2.54 16.92
C ASN A 563 29.96 -1.47 17.17
N LEU A 564 29.89 -0.38 16.42
CA LEU A 564 30.79 0.79 16.59
C LEU A 564 30.60 1.42 17.99
N ALA A 565 29.35 1.59 18.43
CA ALA A 565 29.02 2.13 19.74
C ALA A 565 29.50 1.22 20.89
N LEU A 566 29.38 -0.10 20.76
CA LEU A 566 29.86 -1.07 21.74
C LEU A 566 31.38 -1.01 21.89
N GLN A 567 32.13 -0.98 20.77
CA GLN A 567 33.60 -0.87 20.77
C GLN A 567 34.07 0.47 21.38
N ALA A 568 33.36 1.55 21.10
CA ALA A 568 33.66 2.84 21.70
C ALA A 568 33.42 2.83 23.23
N ALA A 569 32.32 2.22 23.68
CA ALA A 569 31.98 2.12 25.09
C ALA A 569 32.98 1.24 25.87
N GLU A 570 33.60 0.24 25.23
CA GLU A 570 34.71 -0.52 25.85
C GLU A 570 35.92 0.35 26.14
N LYS A 571 36.28 1.26 25.22
CA LYS A 571 37.38 2.23 25.42
C LYS A 571 37.04 3.32 26.44
N LEU A 572 35.78 3.75 26.52
CA LEU A 572 35.30 4.81 27.40
C LEU A 572 35.11 4.37 28.87
N GLY A 573 34.96 3.06 29.11
CA GLY A 573 34.90 2.53 30.46
C GLY A 573 33.54 2.01 30.92
N SER A 574 33.42 1.75 32.23
CA SER A 574 32.28 1.02 32.76
C SER A 574 31.04 1.87 33.04
N SER A 575 31.16 3.19 33.14
CA SER A 575 30.05 4.13 33.39
C SER A 575 29.18 4.42 32.13
N VAL A 576 29.48 3.77 31.01
CA VAL A 576 28.80 3.99 29.73
C VAL A 576 27.78 2.89 29.44
N ARG A 577 26.52 3.30 29.26
CA ARG A 577 25.43 2.45 28.74
C ARG A 577 25.41 2.54 27.22
N VAL A 578 25.18 1.41 26.54
CA VAL A 578 24.84 1.39 25.11
C VAL A 578 23.41 0.90 24.93
N VAL A 579 22.64 1.65 24.14
CA VAL A 579 21.24 1.34 23.83
C VAL A 579 21.11 1.13 22.32
N SER A 580 20.64 -0.05 21.93
CA SER A 580 20.18 -0.29 20.56
C SER A 580 18.78 0.30 20.39
N VAL A 581 18.57 1.09 19.33
CA VAL A 581 17.27 1.66 18.95
C VAL A 581 16.99 1.29 17.49
N PRO A 582 16.74 0.01 17.18
CA PRO A 582 16.48 -0.42 15.81
C PRO A 582 15.20 0.19 15.21
N CYS A 583 14.21 0.57 16.05
CA CYS A 583 12.97 1.17 15.59
C CYS A 583 12.49 2.26 16.56
N MET A 584 12.63 3.52 16.14
CA MET A 584 12.23 4.68 16.94
C MET A 584 10.73 4.68 17.26
N GLU A 585 9.91 4.36 16.26
CA GLU A 585 8.45 4.42 16.34
C GLU A 585 7.90 3.38 17.36
N ARG A 586 8.46 2.18 17.39
CA ARG A 586 8.08 1.13 18.34
C ARG A 586 8.55 1.45 19.75
N PHE A 587 9.77 2.00 19.89
CA PHE A 587 10.30 2.43 21.20
C PHE A 587 9.45 3.56 21.80
N ASP A 588 9.05 4.52 20.98
CA ASP A 588 8.21 5.65 21.41
C ASP A 588 6.81 5.22 21.89
N ARG A 589 6.28 4.12 21.35
CA ARG A 589 4.99 3.54 21.78
C ARG A 589 5.07 2.69 23.06
N GLN A 590 6.28 2.43 23.57
CA GLN A 590 6.42 1.74 24.86
C GLN A 590 5.90 2.62 26.01
N ASP A 591 5.51 1.98 27.12
CA ASP A 591 5.11 2.68 28.32
C ASP A 591 6.28 3.49 28.94
N ASP A 592 5.92 4.47 29.79
CA ASP A 592 6.92 5.35 30.42
C ASP A 592 7.91 4.59 31.29
N SER A 593 7.47 3.50 31.95
CA SER A 593 8.32 2.67 32.81
C SER A 593 9.42 1.99 32.01
N TYR A 594 9.05 1.38 30.88
CA TYR A 594 10.03 0.76 29.99
C TYR A 594 11.01 1.78 29.41
N ARG A 595 10.49 2.89 28.88
CA ARG A 595 11.34 3.96 28.31
C ARG A 595 12.29 4.54 29.36
N GLU A 596 11.83 4.75 30.58
CA GLU A 596 12.66 5.24 31.69
C GLU A 596 13.71 4.21 32.10
N SER A 597 13.41 2.91 32.06
CA SER A 597 14.40 1.86 32.37
C SER A 597 15.54 1.82 31.37
N VAL A 598 15.25 2.10 30.08
CA VAL A 598 16.23 2.11 28.98
C VAL A 598 16.98 3.46 28.90
N LEU A 599 16.24 4.57 28.96
CA LEU A 599 16.73 5.95 28.82
C LEU A 599 16.32 6.82 30.02
N PRO A 600 16.92 6.60 31.21
CA PRO A 600 16.54 7.32 32.42
C PRO A 600 16.73 8.84 32.24
N ARG A 601 15.73 9.60 32.69
CA ARG A 601 15.75 11.08 32.64
C ARG A 601 16.85 11.69 33.51
N SER A 602 17.34 10.94 34.49
CA SER A 602 18.45 11.35 35.36
C SER A 602 19.78 11.47 34.58
N CYS A 603 19.99 10.65 33.54
CA CYS A 603 21.18 10.77 32.69
C CYS A 603 20.86 11.62 31.47
N ARG A 604 21.40 12.85 31.46
CA ARG A 604 21.24 13.82 30.35
C ARG A 604 22.41 13.79 29.37
N ASN A 605 23.53 13.23 29.75
CA ASN A 605 24.68 13.05 28.89
C ASN A 605 24.35 11.92 27.89
N ARG A 606 24.03 12.31 26.68
CA ARG A 606 23.60 11.36 25.64
C ARG A 606 24.23 11.66 24.31
N MET A 607 24.62 10.62 23.61
CA MET A 607 25.03 10.73 22.22
C MET A 607 24.35 9.65 21.37
N ALA A 608 24.26 9.90 20.08
CA ALA A 608 23.75 8.94 19.11
C ALA A 608 24.77 8.69 17.99
N VAL A 609 24.73 7.49 17.42
CA VAL A 609 25.61 7.07 16.33
C VAL A 609 24.77 6.36 15.25
N GLU A 610 24.67 6.94 14.07
CA GLU A 610 24.00 6.35 12.90
C GLU A 610 24.57 6.91 11.61
N ALA A 611 24.87 6.05 10.63
CA ALA A 611 25.28 6.44 9.28
C ALA A 611 24.10 6.99 8.47
N GLY A 612 23.61 8.14 8.86
CA GLY A 612 22.49 8.88 8.29
C GLY A 612 22.42 10.28 8.88
N VAL A 613 21.46 11.11 8.43
CA VAL A 613 21.30 12.50 8.92
C VAL A 613 21.01 12.55 10.42
N SER A 614 21.54 13.59 11.07
CA SER A 614 21.58 13.69 12.53
C SER A 614 20.25 14.13 13.17
N ASP A 615 19.36 14.80 12.45
CA ASP A 615 18.25 15.59 13.01
C ASP A 615 17.28 14.80 13.90
N LEU A 616 16.81 13.62 13.48
CA LEU A 616 15.83 12.87 14.26
C LEU A 616 16.36 12.36 15.61
N TRP A 617 17.67 12.18 15.72
CA TRP A 617 18.29 11.75 16.98
C TRP A 617 18.23 12.83 18.07
N ARG A 618 18.03 14.11 17.71
CA ARG A 618 17.84 15.22 18.66
C ARG A 618 16.69 14.97 19.63
N LYS A 619 15.68 14.20 19.23
CA LYS A 619 14.58 13.79 20.11
C LYS A 619 15.06 13.02 21.35
N TYR A 620 16.11 12.21 21.21
CA TYR A 620 16.62 11.32 22.27
C TYR A 620 17.81 11.91 23.01
N VAL A 621 18.70 12.60 22.30
CA VAL A 621 19.89 13.18 22.91
C VAL A 621 19.67 14.59 23.45
N GLY A 622 18.65 15.31 23.00
CA GLY A 622 18.40 16.70 23.37
C GLY A 622 19.25 17.70 22.57
N LEU A 623 19.10 18.98 22.88
CA LEU A 623 19.81 20.07 22.18
C LEU A 623 21.31 20.06 22.45
N ASP A 624 21.69 19.71 23.68
CA ASP A 624 23.10 19.70 24.14
C ASP A 624 23.78 18.35 23.87
N GLY A 625 23.01 17.32 23.46
CA GLY A 625 23.54 16.01 23.15
C GLY A 625 24.29 15.97 21.81
N VAL A 626 25.13 14.98 21.63
CA VAL A 626 25.98 14.81 20.45
C VAL A 626 25.40 13.78 19.51
N VAL A 627 25.47 14.02 18.20
CA VAL A 627 25.14 13.02 17.18
C VAL A 627 26.36 12.83 16.27
N VAL A 628 26.86 11.60 16.20
CA VAL A 628 27.82 11.18 15.18
C VAL A 628 26.97 10.64 14.02
N GLY A 629 26.66 11.52 13.08
CA GLY A 629 25.84 11.27 11.90
C GLY A 629 26.55 11.69 10.61
N ILE A 630 25.85 11.60 9.49
CA ILE A 630 26.34 12.00 8.17
C ILE A 630 25.33 12.99 7.59
N ASP A 631 25.70 14.29 7.57
CA ASP A 631 24.84 15.38 7.09
C ASP A 631 25.31 15.89 5.71
N ARG A 632 25.81 14.99 4.87
CA ARG A 632 26.24 15.25 3.50
C ARG A 632 26.16 13.98 2.67
N PHE A 633 26.09 14.11 1.35
CA PHE A 633 26.19 12.94 0.46
C PHE A 633 27.55 12.25 0.58
N GLY A 634 27.53 10.93 0.33
CA GLY A 634 28.72 10.10 0.36
C GLY A 634 29.64 10.27 -0.85
N MET A 635 30.46 9.26 -1.11
CA MET A 635 31.44 9.26 -2.20
C MET A 635 31.72 7.83 -2.68
N SER A 636 32.28 7.69 -3.90
CA SER A 636 32.68 6.39 -4.45
C SER A 636 34.06 5.99 -3.95
N ALA A 637 34.11 5.01 -3.06
CA ALA A 637 35.31 4.33 -2.56
C ALA A 637 34.88 3.02 -1.87
N PRO A 638 35.81 2.14 -1.43
CA PRO A 638 35.45 1.03 -0.56
C PRO A 638 34.66 1.48 0.67
N GLY A 639 33.59 0.76 1.02
CA GLY A 639 32.61 1.17 2.04
C GLY A 639 33.23 1.55 3.39
N ASP A 640 34.21 0.78 3.88
CA ASP A 640 34.93 1.08 5.13
C ASP A 640 35.70 2.40 5.05
N THR A 641 36.32 2.68 3.89
CA THR A 641 37.01 3.95 3.65
C THR A 641 36.02 5.13 3.66
N VAL A 642 34.86 4.96 3.06
CA VAL A 642 33.81 6.00 3.06
C VAL A 642 33.31 6.26 4.48
N LEU A 643 33.05 5.20 5.26
CA LEU A 643 32.63 5.34 6.66
C LEU A 643 33.67 6.08 7.49
N GLU A 644 34.94 5.73 7.36
CA GLU A 644 36.06 6.40 8.10
C GLU A 644 36.18 7.86 7.72
N GLU A 645 36.19 8.19 6.41
CA GLU A 645 36.29 9.56 5.89
C GLU A 645 35.10 10.43 6.36
N LEU A 646 33.93 9.85 6.53
CA LEU A 646 32.73 10.53 7.01
C LEU A 646 32.58 10.49 8.54
N GLY A 647 33.61 10.03 9.25
CA GLY A 647 33.69 10.09 10.71
C GLY A 647 32.98 8.93 11.43
N MET A 648 32.54 7.90 10.73
CA MET A 648 31.95 6.70 11.32
C MET A 648 33.07 5.75 11.80
N SER A 649 33.82 6.15 12.83
CA SER A 649 34.91 5.37 13.40
C SER A 649 34.88 5.35 14.94
N VAL A 650 35.43 4.30 15.55
CA VAL A 650 35.51 4.14 17.01
C VAL A 650 36.21 5.32 17.63
N ASP A 651 37.32 5.76 17.05
CA ASP A 651 38.14 6.84 17.60
C ASP A 651 37.39 8.19 17.55
N ASN A 652 36.58 8.44 16.50
CA ASN A 652 35.74 9.63 16.46
C ASN A 652 34.62 9.57 17.49
N VAL A 653 33.94 8.41 17.67
CA VAL A 653 32.90 8.25 18.68
C VAL A 653 33.47 8.49 20.09
N VAL A 654 34.65 7.93 20.41
CA VAL A 654 35.36 8.17 21.67
C VAL A 654 35.70 9.66 21.85
N LYS A 655 36.20 10.30 20.82
CA LYS A 655 36.52 11.75 20.86
C LYS A 655 35.26 12.60 21.12
N GLN A 656 34.15 12.27 20.47
CA GLN A 656 32.88 13.00 20.59
C GLN A 656 32.19 12.78 21.96
N ALA A 657 32.47 11.66 22.65
CA ALA A 657 31.91 11.36 23.97
C ALA A 657 32.31 12.44 25.02
N ALA A 658 33.49 13.05 24.92
CA ALA A 658 33.88 14.14 25.80
C ALA A 658 32.97 15.37 25.62
N LEU A 659 32.48 15.65 24.40
CA LEU A 659 31.53 16.73 24.13
C LEU A 659 30.13 16.41 24.64
N ALA A 660 29.79 15.12 24.80
CA ALA A 660 28.53 14.66 25.38
C ALA A 660 28.54 14.68 26.93
N GLY A 661 29.59 15.19 27.57
CA GLY A 661 29.68 15.38 29.01
C GLY A 661 30.30 14.21 29.80
N LEU A 662 30.95 13.24 29.12
CA LEU A 662 31.74 12.23 29.82
C LEU A 662 33.02 12.89 30.36
N SER A 663 33.23 12.84 31.69
CA SER A 663 34.44 13.30 32.32
C SER A 663 35.64 12.40 31.94
N ALA A 664 36.78 13.00 31.57
CA ALA A 664 37.99 12.30 31.17
C ALA A 664 38.59 11.48 32.33
#